data_b6cf40b85f3e26776955f0e3618f3319
#
_entry.id   b6cf40b85f3e26776955f0e3618f3319
#
_cell.length_a   1.000
_cell.length_b   1.000
_cell.length_c   1.000
_cell.angle_alpha   90.00
_cell.angle_beta   90.00
_cell.angle_gamma   90.00
#
_symmetry.space_group_name_H-M   'P 1'
#
loop_
_entity.id
_entity.type
_entity.pdbx_description
1 polymer ?
#
loop_
_entity_poly.entity_id
_entity_poly.type
_entity_poly.pdbx_seq_one_letter_code
_entity_poly.pdbx_strand_id
1 'polypeptide(L)'
;MAKLLDWIFGRHYDSSTPSAMPPVWPTRDTQPSRPAANSKADRLPPLKNWCHPFKDKRDPLQQLTHLANATAGYYPLGRNGLWHGGVHFDSGTAAGLKQQFDVHCLADGEVVAYRIDRESPKTTYYAHKLTVQNPFSRNFVLVRHRLQLPTLPNSTDKPPSLIFYSLYMHLQDWVKYEEDPALACPGFWGEVHRVKATANDPHPDDSEQRGVYVYYRPRSDKVADFLPRGAEVIISGDGEYRRLENRLGPASLSNADGSLRGYLASRFLQSVVDGQHRIETARGALKVRPEASLHSEEISELPKGTIVNVSGEGEFRKLERVTQWVQFAALQSVLEPLATDRTVVLDTPVAIQAGALIGHVGDYQSEGAERAEKKLHLETFSEQDVEVFITASRAWAQRLPARERIWLKLAAGTAVMAHRDGASATRWPVPSANDPLSTADLLIPKSLLERLPAEDKIAVPATPDRRALNWYRLAGLLHDADGNLLNGWVREDVGLTPWVSPWDWEGYAVLHDYGRPIHAMASFMRGMRRFSKAQLEHYQSLADDEEQGPIRSRLFDIIDPNRVGQITAEALQAALRFPAQAQAIAQMVIRKESEWFHRAHVWDVLDEMLGHSGSTPNLNWLAEKQRIKEHSWWEEVAEKVGLPSWGTAYHFHPIGLMGSFATDIDENDLSWLTVPNGQLTFDAEGNDIEDELNPLFRYFSRVAHWPGGVSGVTIGRGYDLGQRPNPGKDLSDAGVEEPLRSWLIGAKGLSGVAAKNYVANAPVDIRKLKITRWQQYRLFLPVYDYMKKEVIRISSSSVNKADFGVLNWGAVSGKVQDVVIDLIYRGDYTPYSRSFIQKPFLDNDVGMVKSIISNRSYWGSVPDDRFKRRAEYL
;
A
#
# COMPACT_ATOMS: atom_id res chain seq x y z
N MET A 1 27.40 11.16 14.57
CA MET A 1 27.24 12.59 14.33
C MET A 1 28.47 13.39 14.71
N ALA A 2 29.01 13.32 15.95
CA ALA A 2 30.27 14.01 16.27
C ALA A 2 31.42 13.64 15.30
N LYS A 3 31.53 12.37 14.90
CA LYS A 3 32.52 11.90 13.91
C LYS A 3 32.35 12.49 12.50
N LEU A 4 31.12 12.76 12.07
CA LEU A 4 30.80 13.39 10.77
C LEU A 4 31.37 14.82 10.71
N LEU A 5 31.10 15.59 11.75
CA LEU A 5 31.53 16.97 11.79
C LEU A 5 33.06 17.12 12.02
N ASP A 6 33.66 16.23 12.82
CA ASP A 6 35.11 16.19 13.00
C ASP A 6 35.84 15.85 11.69
N TRP A 7 35.16 15.10 10.79
CA TRP A 7 35.67 14.70 9.50
C TRP A 7 35.47 15.80 8.44
N ILE A 8 34.32 16.51 8.40
CA ILE A 8 34.10 17.67 7.50
C ILE A 8 35.05 18.83 7.79
N PHE A 9 35.29 19.14 9.06
CA PHE A 9 36.01 20.36 9.44
C PHE A 9 37.50 20.17 9.66
N GLY A 10 38.07 18.98 9.67
CA GLY A 10 39.51 18.77 9.96
C GLY A 10 39.94 19.52 11.23
N ARG A 11 40.73 18.91 12.10
CA ARG A 11 41.19 19.61 13.30
C ARG A 11 42.17 20.72 12.90
N HIS A 12 41.74 21.98 12.83
CA HIS A 12 42.41 23.28 12.97
C HIS A 12 41.80 24.34 12.06
N TYR A 13 41.32 25.43 12.67
CA TYR A 13 40.93 26.64 11.94
C TYR A 13 41.46 27.87 12.67
N ASP A 14 42.26 28.67 11.98
CA ASP A 14 42.55 30.06 12.29
C ASP A 14 41.77 30.99 11.34
N SER A 15 41.08 32.01 11.89
CA SER A 15 40.09 32.83 11.22
C SER A 15 40.64 34.15 10.66
N SER A 16 40.28 34.47 9.42
CA SER A 16 40.30 35.84 8.90
C SER A 16 38.97 36.15 8.19
N THR A 17 38.32 37.24 8.52
CA THR A 17 37.00 37.69 8.11
C THR A 17 36.96 38.41 6.77
N PRO A 18 35.96 38.23 5.92
CA PRO A 18 35.56 39.18 4.86
C PRO A 18 34.23 39.88 5.13
N SER A 19 34.06 41.07 4.56
CA SER A 19 32.92 41.97 4.68
C SER A 19 31.69 41.51 3.92
N ALA A 20 30.52 41.70 4.53
CA ALA A 20 29.20 41.32 4.00
C ALA A 20 28.53 42.40 3.14
N MET A 21 27.85 42.00 2.10
CA MET A 21 26.83 42.80 1.40
C MET A 21 25.43 42.42 1.90
N PRO A 22 24.51 43.40 2.00
CA PRO A 22 23.14 43.12 2.52
C PRO A 22 22.27 42.35 1.53
N PRO A 23 21.35 41.49 1.99
CA PRO A 23 20.51 40.70 1.14
C PRO A 23 19.38 41.55 0.52
N VAL A 24 19.15 41.33 -0.77
CA VAL A 24 17.98 41.86 -1.48
C VAL A 24 16.89 40.80 -1.40
N TRP A 25 15.78 41.13 -0.76
CA TRP A 25 14.60 40.26 -0.72
C TRP A 25 13.87 40.30 -2.06
N PRO A 26 13.49 39.17 -2.64
CA PRO A 26 12.61 39.17 -3.80
C PRO A 26 11.20 39.56 -3.38
N THR A 27 10.64 40.56 -4.07
CA THR A 27 9.21 40.91 -4.02
C THR A 27 8.35 39.74 -4.47
N ARG A 28 7.21 39.60 -3.83
CA ARG A 28 6.16 38.64 -4.10
C ARG A 28 6.02 38.38 -5.59
N ASP A 29 6.44 37.21 -6.05
CA ASP A 29 6.16 36.76 -7.40
C ASP A 29 4.67 36.48 -7.54
N THR A 30 4.08 37.16 -8.50
CA THR A 30 2.77 36.82 -9.02
C THR A 30 2.85 35.39 -9.56
N GLN A 31 2.08 34.48 -9.00
CA GLN A 31 1.96 33.11 -9.48
C GLN A 31 1.76 33.09 -11.00
N PRO A 32 2.55 32.33 -11.74
CA PRO A 32 2.21 32.06 -13.13
C PRO A 32 0.88 31.33 -13.17
N SER A 33 0.05 31.71 -14.12
CA SER A 33 -1.25 31.10 -14.38
C SER A 33 -1.11 29.57 -14.45
N ARG A 34 -1.97 28.90 -13.68
CA ARG A 34 -2.14 27.45 -13.60
C ARG A 34 -1.98 26.80 -14.97
N PRO A 35 -1.11 25.80 -15.14
CA PRO A 35 -1.13 25.00 -16.38
C PRO A 35 -2.52 24.42 -16.60
N ALA A 36 -2.99 24.41 -17.82
CA ALA A 36 -4.28 23.81 -18.19
C ALA A 36 -4.34 22.39 -17.62
N ALA A 37 -5.45 22.06 -16.97
CA ALA A 37 -5.72 20.75 -16.36
C ALA A 37 -5.21 19.63 -17.26
N ASN A 38 -4.33 18.79 -16.72
CA ASN A 38 -3.66 17.73 -17.45
C ASN A 38 -4.71 16.68 -17.81
N SER A 39 -5.23 16.71 -19.04
CA SER A 39 -6.34 15.87 -19.50
C SER A 39 -6.07 14.35 -19.40
N LYS A 40 -4.81 13.95 -19.20
CA LYS A 40 -4.40 12.57 -18.93
C LYS A 40 -4.60 12.17 -17.46
N ALA A 41 -4.32 13.06 -16.50
CA ALA A 41 -4.49 12.80 -15.07
C ALA A 41 -5.97 12.61 -14.68
N ASP A 42 -6.90 13.26 -15.37
CA ASP A 42 -8.34 13.11 -15.14
C ASP A 42 -8.88 11.71 -15.51
N ARG A 43 -8.10 10.90 -16.24
CA ARG A 43 -8.45 9.53 -16.64
C ARG A 43 -7.97 8.47 -15.66
N LEU A 44 -7.08 8.82 -14.71
CA LEU A 44 -6.61 7.88 -13.70
C LEU A 44 -7.78 7.47 -12.79
N PRO A 45 -8.09 6.16 -12.65
CA PRO A 45 -9.12 5.71 -11.73
C PRO A 45 -8.81 6.13 -10.28
N PRO A 46 -9.83 6.43 -9.47
CA PRO A 46 -9.62 6.60 -8.03
C PRO A 46 -8.99 5.35 -7.42
N LEU A 47 -8.00 5.52 -6.57
CA LEU A 47 -7.42 4.43 -5.80
C LEU A 47 -8.45 3.82 -4.85
N LYS A 48 -8.36 2.52 -4.62
CA LYS A 48 -9.23 1.77 -3.71
C LYS A 48 -8.43 1.14 -2.59
N ASN A 49 -7.22 0.71 -2.89
CA ASN A 49 -6.40 -0.09 -2.01
C ASN A 49 -5.12 0.65 -1.62
N TRP A 50 -4.69 0.39 -0.38
CA TRP A 50 -3.42 0.82 0.16
C TRP A 50 -2.61 -0.39 0.65
N CYS A 51 -1.31 -0.27 0.68
CA CYS A 51 -0.43 -1.32 1.20
C CYS A 51 0.82 -0.70 1.80
N HIS A 52 1.20 -1.15 2.98
CA HIS A 52 2.50 -0.78 3.55
C HIS A 52 3.63 -1.28 2.63
N PRO A 53 4.71 -0.49 2.38
CA PRO A 53 5.76 -0.85 1.42
C PRO A 53 6.46 -2.19 1.70
N PHE A 54 6.39 -2.68 2.94
CA PHE A 54 6.89 -4.00 3.35
C PHE A 54 5.77 -4.94 3.83
N LYS A 55 4.52 -4.70 3.39
CA LYS A 55 3.34 -5.51 3.76
C LYS A 55 3.18 -5.70 5.27
N ASP A 56 3.58 -4.70 6.04
CA ASP A 56 3.38 -4.68 7.48
C ASP A 56 1.88 -4.58 7.80
N LYS A 57 1.38 -5.53 8.60
CA LYS A 57 -0.04 -5.64 8.97
C LYS A 57 -0.35 -5.08 10.36
N ARG A 58 0.62 -4.45 11.02
CA ARG A 58 0.38 -3.78 12.30
C ARG A 58 -0.63 -2.64 12.11
N ASP A 59 -1.23 -2.19 13.22
CA ASP A 59 -2.10 -1.02 13.15
C ASP A 59 -1.34 0.26 12.76
N PRO A 60 -2.02 1.28 12.21
CA PRO A 60 -1.36 2.50 11.73
C PRO A 60 -0.52 3.22 12.79
N LEU A 61 -0.91 3.19 14.07
CA LEU A 61 -0.16 3.85 15.13
C LEU A 61 1.17 3.13 15.42
N GLN A 62 1.16 1.78 15.39
CA GLN A 62 2.37 0.98 15.53
C GLN A 62 3.30 1.12 14.33
N GLN A 63 2.76 1.26 13.10
CA GLN A 63 3.55 1.54 11.91
C GLN A 63 4.26 2.90 12.00
N LEU A 64 3.59 3.92 12.55
CA LEU A 64 4.18 5.25 12.76
C LEU A 64 5.29 5.20 13.81
N THR A 65 5.03 4.61 14.99
CA THR A 65 6.03 4.55 16.05
C THR A 65 7.24 3.68 15.70
N HIS A 66 7.05 2.71 14.80
CA HIS A 66 8.17 1.89 14.31
C HIS A 66 9.25 2.71 13.60
N LEU A 67 8.87 3.79 12.92
CA LEU A 67 9.81 4.68 12.21
C LEU A 67 10.77 5.41 13.16
N ALA A 68 10.48 5.47 14.46
CA ALA A 68 11.43 5.94 15.46
C ALA A 68 12.74 5.12 15.51
N ASN A 69 12.75 3.91 14.96
CA ASN A 69 13.93 3.05 14.91
C ASN A 69 14.86 3.37 13.72
N ALA A 70 14.42 4.19 12.75
CA ALA A 70 15.24 4.58 11.62
C ALA A 70 16.54 5.26 12.07
N THR A 71 17.62 5.05 11.31
CA THR A 71 18.94 5.59 11.62
C THR A 71 19.34 6.76 10.74
N ALA A 72 18.71 6.93 9.56
CA ALA A 72 19.12 7.91 8.56
C ALA A 72 18.45 9.28 8.67
N GLY A 73 17.26 9.37 9.24
CA GLY A 73 16.51 10.62 9.38
C GLY A 73 15.01 10.36 9.54
N TYR A 74 14.26 11.40 9.84
CA TYR A 74 12.84 11.36 10.13
C TYR A 74 12.11 12.46 9.37
N TYR A 75 10.86 12.24 9.02
CA TYR A 75 9.99 13.32 8.56
C TYR A 75 9.66 14.26 9.75
N PRO A 76 9.73 15.59 9.63
CA PRO A 76 10.18 16.36 8.46
C PRO A 76 11.65 16.83 8.52
N LEU A 77 12.48 16.27 9.40
CA LEU A 77 13.85 16.68 9.59
C LEU A 77 14.83 15.51 9.50
N GLY A 78 15.82 15.63 8.63
CA GLY A 78 16.96 14.73 8.58
C GLY A 78 17.86 14.84 9.82
N ARG A 79 18.79 13.91 9.99
CA ARG A 79 19.73 13.89 11.12
C ARG A 79 20.66 15.12 11.21
N ASN A 80 20.88 15.75 10.09
CA ASN A 80 21.65 17.00 9.96
C ASN A 80 20.81 18.26 10.13
N GLY A 81 19.54 18.12 10.55
CA GLY A 81 18.60 19.23 10.72
C GLY A 81 18.07 19.82 9.42
N LEU A 82 18.51 19.33 8.26
CA LEU A 82 17.97 19.74 6.97
C LEU A 82 16.55 19.19 6.76
N TRP A 83 15.82 19.83 5.86
CA TRP A 83 14.54 19.35 5.38
C TRP A 83 14.62 17.91 4.89
N HIS A 84 13.62 17.12 5.22
CA HIS A 84 13.50 15.74 4.80
C HIS A 84 12.03 15.41 4.50
N GLY A 85 11.69 15.26 3.20
CA GLY A 85 10.32 15.14 2.69
C GLY A 85 9.68 13.77 2.87
N GLY A 86 10.42 12.78 3.35
CA GLY A 86 9.98 11.40 3.44
C GLY A 86 10.35 10.67 4.73
N VAL A 87 10.32 9.35 4.65
CA VAL A 87 10.71 8.45 5.74
C VAL A 87 11.74 7.43 5.27
N HIS A 88 12.57 6.96 6.18
CA HIS A 88 13.55 5.92 5.90
C HIS A 88 13.14 4.57 6.49
N PHE A 89 13.36 3.52 5.69
CA PHE A 89 13.42 2.14 6.14
C PHE A 89 14.87 1.65 5.93
N ASP A 90 15.59 1.44 7.00
CA ASP A 90 17.02 1.17 7.03
C ASP A 90 17.36 0.03 8.01
N SER A 91 18.62 -0.12 8.37
CA SER A 91 19.07 -1.14 9.31
C SER A 91 18.38 -1.08 10.69
N GLY A 92 17.97 0.12 11.12
CA GLY A 92 17.27 0.32 12.40
C GLY A 92 15.84 -0.18 12.38
N THR A 93 15.12 -0.02 11.27
CA THR A 93 13.74 -0.50 11.12
C THR A 93 13.66 -1.99 10.77
N ALA A 94 14.72 -2.58 10.23
CA ALA A 94 14.73 -3.96 9.73
C ALA A 94 14.41 -5.01 10.81
N ALA A 95 14.84 -4.80 12.06
CA ALA A 95 14.60 -5.75 13.15
C ALA A 95 13.11 -5.95 13.48
N GLY A 96 12.26 -4.96 13.19
CA GLY A 96 10.82 -4.98 13.45
C GLY A 96 9.95 -5.44 12.29
N LEU A 97 10.53 -5.69 11.12
CA LEU A 97 9.82 -6.13 9.90
C LEU A 97 10.33 -7.52 9.49
N LYS A 98 9.42 -8.43 9.19
CA LYS A 98 9.80 -9.82 8.83
C LYS A 98 10.61 -9.91 7.54
N GLN A 99 10.35 -9.01 6.60
CA GLN A 99 11.02 -8.91 5.30
C GLN A 99 11.11 -7.44 4.89
N GLN A 100 12.26 -6.81 5.11
CA GLN A 100 12.55 -5.45 4.67
C GLN A 100 13.48 -5.48 3.45
N PHE A 101 13.06 -6.16 2.39
CA PHE A 101 13.83 -6.28 1.15
C PHE A 101 12.98 -5.97 -0.09
N ASP A 102 11.83 -6.62 -0.23
CA ASP A 102 10.90 -6.40 -1.33
C ASP A 102 10.07 -5.13 -1.07
N VAL A 103 10.20 -4.15 -1.95
CA VAL A 103 9.46 -2.88 -1.86
C VAL A 103 8.18 -2.96 -2.68
N HIS A 104 7.05 -2.66 -2.05
CA HIS A 104 5.73 -2.75 -2.67
C HIS A 104 5.06 -1.39 -2.82
N CYS A 105 4.18 -1.28 -3.82
CA CYS A 105 3.45 -0.06 -4.11
C CYS A 105 2.50 0.32 -2.98
N LEU A 106 2.54 1.59 -2.56
CA LEU A 106 1.79 2.15 -1.43
C LEU A 106 0.28 2.18 -1.67
N ALA A 107 -0.15 2.41 -2.92
CA ALA A 107 -1.56 2.52 -3.29
C ALA A 107 -1.77 2.20 -4.77
N ASP A 108 -3.02 1.92 -5.18
CA ASP A 108 -3.37 1.79 -6.59
C ASP A 108 -3.00 3.05 -7.36
N GLY A 109 -2.42 2.91 -8.54
CA GLY A 109 -1.96 4.05 -9.34
C GLY A 109 -1.37 3.65 -10.67
N GLU A 110 -0.45 4.47 -11.17
CA GLU A 110 0.30 4.21 -12.41
C GLU A 110 1.74 4.66 -12.27
N VAL A 111 2.67 3.82 -12.68
CA VAL A 111 4.10 4.16 -12.78
C VAL A 111 4.25 5.16 -13.93
N VAL A 112 4.85 6.31 -13.64
CA VAL A 112 5.05 7.40 -14.63
C VAL A 112 6.52 7.58 -15.01
N ALA A 113 7.44 7.30 -14.10
CA ALA A 113 8.88 7.37 -14.36
C ALA A 113 9.65 6.43 -13.44
N TYR A 114 10.84 6.02 -13.86
CA TYR A 114 11.78 5.29 -13.02
C TYR A 114 13.22 5.48 -13.51
N ARG A 115 14.16 5.16 -12.65
CA ARG A 115 15.57 5.03 -12.94
C ARG A 115 16.10 3.74 -12.36
N ILE A 116 16.90 3.04 -13.13
CA ILE A 116 17.72 1.92 -12.66
C ILE A 116 19.10 2.03 -13.29
N ASP A 117 20.12 2.16 -12.45
CA ASP A 117 21.50 2.10 -12.93
C ASP A 117 21.95 0.63 -13.00
N ARG A 118 22.88 0.35 -13.92
CA ARG A 118 23.49 -0.99 -13.98
C ARG A 118 24.24 -1.32 -12.70
N GLU A 119 25.04 -0.37 -12.23
CA GLU A 119 25.72 -0.36 -10.93
C GLU A 119 25.61 1.03 -10.29
N SER A 120 25.37 1.07 -8.99
CA SER A 120 25.30 2.32 -8.25
C SER A 120 26.61 3.11 -8.35
N PRO A 121 26.53 4.44 -8.57
CA PRO A 121 27.70 5.31 -8.52
C PRO A 121 28.34 5.30 -7.14
N LYS A 122 29.59 5.78 -7.08
CA LYS A 122 30.37 5.85 -5.84
C LYS A 122 30.89 7.26 -5.64
N THR A 123 30.68 7.81 -4.44
CA THR A 123 31.28 9.08 -4.02
C THR A 123 32.64 8.79 -3.39
N THR A 124 33.66 9.55 -3.79
CA THR A 124 35.02 9.45 -3.22
C THR A 124 35.17 10.46 -2.10
N TYR A 125 35.41 9.99 -0.89
CA TYR A 125 35.70 10.81 0.27
C TYR A 125 37.16 10.69 0.70
N TYR A 126 37.64 11.72 1.36
CA TYR A 126 39.03 11.84 1.81
C TYR A 126 39.07 11.76 3.35
N ALA A 127 39.52 10.65 3.87
CA ALA A 127 39.67 10.38 5.30
C ALA A 127 41.18 10.37 5.64
N HIS A 128 41.70 11.47 6.18
CA HIS A 128 43.13 11.66 6.43
C HIS A 128 44.00 11.46 5.16
N LYS A 129 44.72 10.36 5.06
CA LYS A 129 45.58 10.02 3.91
C LYS A 129 44.96 8.94 3.00
N LEU A 130 43.76 8.52 3.29
CA LEU A 130 43.07 7.45 2.56
C LEU A 130 41.89 8.04 1.79
N THR A 131 41.57 7.43 0.67
CA THR A 131 40.33 7.67 -0.06
C THR A 131 39.38 6.49 0.20
N VAL A 132 38.12 6.81 0.46
CA VAL A 132 37.03 5.83 0.65
C VAL A 132 36.00 6.06 -0.44
N GLN A 133 35.56 4.97 -1.08
CA GLN A 133 34.52 5.02 -2.09
C GLN A 133 33.23 4.47 -1.52
N ASN A 134 32.23 5.32 -1.34
CA ASN A 134 30.93 4.99 -0.80
C ASN A 134 29.91 4.83 -1.93
N PRO A 135 29.37 3.62 -2.16
CA PRO A 135 28.30 3.40 -3.12
C PRO A 135 27.02 4.08 -2.64
N PHE A 136 26.25 4.62 -3.57
CA PHE A 136 24.93 5.18 -3.28
C PHE A 136 23.96 4.92 -4.41
N SER A 137 22.90 4.19 -4.14
CA SER A 137 21.83 4.01 -5.12
C SER A 137 21.06 5.32 -5.31
N ARG A 138 20.90 5.73 -6.56
CA ARG A 138 20.00 6.81 -7.01
C ARG A 138 18.82 6.28 -7.82
N ASN A 139 18.63 4.95 -7.79
CA ASN A 139 17.53 4.28 -8.46
C ASN A 139 16.21 4.65 -7.80
N PHE A 140 15.20 4.94 -8.62
CA PHE A 140 13.88 5.33 -8.11
C PHE A 140 12.74 4.82 -8.99
N VAL A 141 11.56 4.79 -8.39
CA VAL A 141 10.27 4.64 -9.09
C VAL A 141 9.33 5.74 -8.61
N LEU A 142 8.66 6.39 -9.55
CA LEU A 142 7.65 7.41 -9.29
C LEU A 142 6.29 6.90 -9.75
N VAL A 143 5.34 6.84 -8.82
CA VAL A 143 3.96 6.39 -9.07
C VAL A 143 2.99 7.53 -8.84
N ARG A 144 2.05 7.72 -9.76
CA ARG A 144 0.98 8.72 -9.66
C ARG A 144 -0.31 8.05 -9.20
N HIS A 145 -1.01 8.68 -8.25
CA HIS A 145 -2.23 8.18 -7.62
C HIS A 145 -3.35 9.21 -7.69
N ARG A 146 -4.59 8.76 -7.58
CA ARG A 146 -5.76 9.63 -7.41
C ARG A 146 -6.52 9.26 -6.15
N LEU A 147 -6.41 10.11 -5.13
CA LEU A 147 -7.23 10.04 -3.93
C LEU A 147 -8.56 10.73 -4.21
N GLN A 148 -9.68 10.06 -4.01
CA GLN A 148 -11.02 10.60 -4.25
C GLN A 148 -11.98 10.18 -3.14
N LEU A 149 -12.80 11.12 -2.68
CA LEU A 149 -13.81 10.84 -1.67
C LEU A 149 -14.90 9.88 -2.18
N PRO A 150 -15.56 9.13 -1.28
CA PRO A 150 -16.72 8.30 -1.64
C PRO A 150 -17.85 9.15 -2.25
N THR A 151 -18.59 8.55 -3.16
CA THR A 151 -19.79 9.16 -3.73
C THR A 151 -20.90 9.28 -2.68
N LEU A 152 -21.66 10.35 -2.73
CA LEU A 152 -22.82 10.50 -1.85
C LEU A 152 -24.00 9.69 -2.37
N PRO A 153 -24.73 8.98 -1.50
CA PRO A 153 -25.95 8.27 -1.89
C PRO A 153 -26.96 9.23 -2.54
N ASN A 154 -27.49 8.84 -3.68
CA ASN A 154 -28.51 9.61 -4.42
C ASN A 154 -28.07 11.02 -4.86
N SER A 155 -26.78 11.29 -5.04
CA SER A 155 -26.24 12.55 -5.55
C SER A 155 -25.52 12.32 -6.88
N THR A 156 -25.64 13.30 -7.78
CA THR A 156 -24.88 13.38 -9.03
C THR A 156 -23.64 14.26 -8.90
N ASP A 157 -23.39 14.84 -7.74
CA ASP A 157 -22.24 15.67 -7.46
C ASP A 157 -20.95 14.85 -7.60
N LYS A 158 -19.94 15.42 -8.23
CA LYS A 158 -18.63 14.79 -8.31
C LYS A 158 -17.86 14.97 -7.01
N PRO A 159 -17.38 13.89 -6.38
CA PRO A 159 -16.59 14.01 -5.17
C PRO A 159 -15.25 14.73 -5.44
N PRO A 160 -14.73 15.50 -4.47
CA PRO A 160 -13.39 16.06 -4.54
C PRO A 160 -12.33 14.96 -4.76
N SER A 161 -11.27 15.31 -5.47
CA SER A 161 -10.14 14.38 -5.68
C SER A 161 -8.82 15.12 -5.67
N LEU A 162 -7.75 14.42 -5.29
CA LEU A 162 -6.37 14.89 -5.24
C LEU A 162 -5.47 13.94 -6.02
N ILE A 163 -4.67 14.48 -6.92
CA ILE A 163 -3.56 13.73 -7.53
C ILE A 163 -2.35 13.88 -6.62
N PHE A 164 -1.74 12.77 -6.25
CA PHE A 164 -0.49 12.74 -5.51
C PHE A 164 0.47 11.69 -6.07
N TYR A 165 1.72 11.77 -5.67
CA TYR A 165 2.77 10.87 -6.12
C TYR A 165 3.40 10.16 -4.93
N SER A 166 3.79 8.90 -5.11
CA SER A 166 4.72 8.20 -4.22
C SER A 166 6.05 7.98 -4.91
N LEU A 167 7.13 8.30 -4.23
CA LEU A 167 8.51 8.17 -4.69
C LEU A 167 9.24 7.15 -3.84
N TYR A 168 9.86 6.18 -4.49
CA TYR A 168 10.66 5.13 -3.87
C TYR A 168 12.11 5.29 -4.32
N MET A 169 13.01 5.72 -3.42
CA MET A 169 14.42 5.99 -3.73
C MET A 169 15.34 4.94 -3.12
N HIS A 170 16.54 4.86 -3.68
CA HIS A 170 17.61 3.96 -3.26
C HIS A 170 17.27 2.47 -3.50
N LEU A 171 16.65 2.20 -4.67
CA LEU A 171 16.34 0.83 -5.08
C LEU A 171 17.59 0.09 -5.60
N GLN A 172 17.46 -1.22 -5.76
CA GLN A 172 18.51 -2.14 -6.15
C GLN A 172 18.98 -1.90 -7.59
N ASP A 173 20.27 -2.20 -7.86
CA ASP A 173 20.91 -2.09 -9.16
C ASP A 173 20.51 -3.22 -10.10
N TRP A 174 20.57 -2.94 -11.42
CA TRP A 174 20.23 -3.91 -12.45
C TRP A 174 21.13 -5.16 -12.42
N VAL A 175 22.43 -5.02 -12.16
CA VAL A 175 23.36 -6.13 -12.09
C VAL A 175 22.92 -7.24 -11.11
N LYS A 176 22.21 -6.88 -10.05
CA LYS A 176 21.72 -7.86 -9.07
C LYS A 176 20.60 -8.74 -9.61
N TYR A 177 19.75 -8.20 -10.49
CA TYR A 177 18.73 -8.98 -11.20
C TYR A 177 19.36 -9.87 -12.29
N GLU A 178 20.49 -9.44 -12.90
CA GLU A 178 21.26 -10.28 -13.84
C GLU A 178 21.98 -11.42 -13.12
N GLU A 179 22.54 -11.17 -11.92
CA GLU A 179 23.28 -12.17 -11.11
C GLU A 179 22.33 -13.20 -10.46
N ASP A 180 21.12 -12.82 -10.11
CA ASP A 180 20.13 -13.69 -9.46
C ASP A 180 18.82 -13.75 -10.27
N PRO A 181 18.67 -14.69 -11.20
CA PRO A 181 17.46 -14.87 -11.98
C PRO A 181 16.21 -15.26 -11.15
N ALA A 182 16.37 -15.63 -9.87
CA ALA A 182 15.25 -15.89 -8.96
C ALA A 182 14.70 -14.61 -8.34
N LEU A 183 15.45 -13.49 -8.43
CA LEU A 183 15.00 -12.20 -7.94
C LEU A 183 13.85 -11.70 -8.82
N ALA A 184 12.69 -11.44 -8.21
CA ALA A 184 11.48 -11.04 -8.93
C ALA A 184 11.68 -9.67 -9.59
N CYS A 185 11.32 -9.54 -10.87
CA CYS A 185 11.35 -8.28 -11.59
C CYS A 185 10.02 -7.53 -11.45
N PRO A 186 10.03 -6.18 -11.32
CA PRO A 186 8.82 -5.36 -11.34
C PRO A 186 8.02 -5.53 -12.63
N GLY A 187 6.69 -5.68 -12.52
CA GLY A 187 5.82 -5.93 -13.67
C GLY A 187 5.64 -4.74 -14.63
N PHE A 188 6.04 -3.53 -14.22
CA PHE A 188 6.00 -2.33 -15.09
C PHE A 188 7.23 -2.21 -16.01
N TRP A 189 8.27 -3.01 -15.83
CA TRP A 189 9.33 -3.16 -16.82
C TRP A 189 8.75 -3.83 -18.06
N GLY A 190 9.20 -3.44 -19.23
CA GLY A 190 8.70 -3.99 -20.48
C GLY A 190 8.94 -5.51 -20.56
N GLU A 191 7.96 -6.23 -21.09
CA GLU A 191 8.13 -7.64 -21.43
C GLU A 191 8.96 -7.75 -22.68
N VAL A 192 10.18 -8.26 -22.56
CA VAL A 192 11.09 -8.52 -23.66
C VAL A 192 11.09 -10.02 -23.95
N HIS A 193 10.97 -10.38 -25.23
CA HIS A 193 11.08 -11.77 -25.64
C HIS A 193 12.50 -12.05 -26.14
N ARG A 194 13.09 -13.13 -25.62
CA ARG A 194 14.41 -13.60 -26.04
C ARG A 194 14.38 -15.06 -26.47
N VAL A 195 15.24 -15.42 -27.42
CA VAL A 195 15.42 -16.81 -27.83
C VAL A 195 15.96 -17.61 -26.62
N LYS A 196 15.27 -18.71 -26.25
CA LYS A 196 15.66 -19.57 -25.12
C LYS A 196 17.09 -20.07 -25.25
N ALA A 197 17.79 -20.22 -24.12
CA ALA A 197 19.08 -20.89 -24.03
C ALA A 197 19.03 -22.38 -24.48
N THR A 198 17.83 -22.97 -24.43
CA THR A 198 17.57 -24.35 -24.84
C THR A 198 17.19 -24.48 -26.32
N ALA A 199 17.01 -23.36 -27.06
CA ALA A 199 16.77 -23.40 -28.51
C ALA A 199 17.94 -24.15 -29.22
N ASN A 200 17.64 -25.07 -30.13
CA ASN A 200 18.67 -26.01 -30.61
C ASN A 200 18.75 -26.12 -32.14
N ASP A 201 18.07 -25.26 -32.90
CA ASP A 201 18.24 -25.22 -34.34
C ASP A 201 19.71 -24.82 -34.66
N PRO A 202 20.42 -25.56 -35.53
CA PRO A 202 21.77 -25.19 -35.95
C PRO A 202 21.74 -23.98 -36.89
N HIS A 203 22.75 -23.13 -36.78
CA HIS A 203 22.91 -22.04 -37.77
C HIS A 203 23.20 -22.64 -39.17
N PRO A 204 22.60 -22.14 -40.26
CA PRO A 204 22.78 -22.70 -41.61
C PRO A 204 24.25 -22.78 -42.06
N ASP A 205 25.09 -21.82 -41.68
CA ASP A 205 26.49 -21.68 -42.10
C ASP A 205 27.52 -21.93 -40.98
N ASP A 206 27.06 -22.11 -39.73
CA ASP A 206 27.90 -22.31 -38.52
C ASP A 206 27.32 -23.40 -37.63
N SER A 207 27.79 -24.62 -37.75
CA SER A 207 27.28 -25.78 -37.03
C SER A 207 27.49 -25.74 -35.50
N GLU A 208 28.33 -24.86 -34.98
CA GLU A 208 28.55 -24.68 -33.54
C GLU A 208 27.51 -23.72 -32.92
N GLN A 209 26.96 -22.77 -33.69
CA GLN A 209 25.99 -21.83 -33.22
C GLN A 209 24.60 -22.47 -33.17
N ARG A 210 23.88 -22.24 -32.06
CA ARG A 210 22.50 -22.71 -31.81
C ARG A 210 21.54 -21.56 -31.59
N GLY A 211 20.27 -21.76 -32.00
CA GLY A 211 19.25 -20.77 -31.88
C GLY A 211 17.90 -21.28 -32.35
N VAL A 212 17.13 -20.41 -33.05
CA VAL A 212 15.83 -20.72 -33.63
C VAL A 212 15.74 -20.22 -35.06
N TYR A 213 15.10 -21.02 -35.92
CA TYR A 213 14.80 -20.59 -37.28
C TYR A 213 13.68 -19.58 -37.36
N VAL A 214 13.84 -18.63 -38.24
CA VAL A 214 12.82 -17.66 -38.62
C VAL A 214 12.25 -18.07 -40.01
N TYR A 215 10.93 -18.00 -40.13
CA TYR A 215 10.23 -18.52 -41.32
C TYR A 215 9.55 -17.42 -42.09
N TYR A 216 9.38 -17.59 -43.40
CA TYR A 216 8.59 -16.72 -44.26
C TYR A 216 7.09 -16.80 -43.99
N ARG A 217 6.59 -17.90 -43.43
CA ARG A 217 5.21 -18.17 -43.05
C ARG A 217 5.14 -19.13 -41.87
N PRO A 218 4.04 -19.07 -41.09
CA PRO A 218 3.80 -20.11 -40.04
C PRO A 218 3.80 -21.52 -40.68
N ARG A 219 4.42 -22.47 -39.98
CA ARG A 219 4.53 -23.89 -40.37
C ARG A 219 5.16 -24.12 -41.76
N SER A 220 6.01 -23.21 -42.19
CA SER A 220 6.77 -23.34 -43.45
C SER A 220 8.02 -24.21 -43.25
N ASP A 221 8.40 -24.93 -44.28
CA ASP A 221 9.70 -25.61 -44.43
C ASP A 221 10.82 -24.67 -44.90
N LYS A 222 10.48 -23.45 -45.28
CA LYS A 222 11.42 -22.46 -45.82
C LYS A 222 11.87 -21.52 -44.73
N VAL A 223 13.13 -21.61 -44.35
CA VAL A 223 13.82 -20.75 -43.40
C VAL A 223 14.13 -19.42 -44.09
N ALA A 224 13.79 -18.34 -43.42
CA ALA A 224 14.04 -16.99 -43.88
C ALA A 224 15.31 -16.42 -43.25
N ASP A 225 15.56 -16.74 -41.98
CA ASP A 225 16.65 -16.20 -41.19
C ASP A 225 16.93 -17.09 -39.97
N PHE A 226 17.92 -16.73 -39.19
CA PHE A 226 18.29 -17.42 -37.94
C PHE A 226 18.43 -16.39 -36.81
N LEU A 227 18.01 -16.77 -35.60
CA LEU A 227 18.16 -16.01 -34.40
C LEU A 227 18.99 -16.82 -33.39
N PRO A 228 20.16 -16.35 -32.96
CA PRO A 228 20.97 -17.06 -31.98
C PRO A 228 20.29 -17.04 -30.60
N ARG A 229 20.70 -17.96 -29.71
CA ARG A 229 20.29 -18.00 -28.32
C ARG A 229 20.50 -16.64 -27.66
N GLY A 230 19.53 -16.17 -26.85
CA GLY A 230 19.56 -14.86 -26.21
C GLY A 230 19.21 -13.68 -27.10
N ALA A 231 19.02 -13.87 -28.41
CA ALA A 231 18.62 -12.78 -29.31
C ALA A 231 17.28 -12.19 -28.88
N GLU A 232 17.23 -10.87 -28.78
CA GLU A 232 16.03 -10.12 -28.45
C GLU A 232 15.12 -9.99 -29.68
N VAL A 233 13.81 -10.14 -29.45
CA VAL A 233 12.80 -10.04 -30.48
C VAL A 233 11.58 -9.26 -29.97
N ILE A 234 11.04 -8.41 -30.84
CA ILE A 234 9.71 -7.79 -30.68
C ILE A 234 8.75 -8.59 -31.55
N ILE A 235 7.68 -9.09 -30.94
CA ILE A 235 6.72 -9.96 -31.62
C ILE A 235 5.30 -9.43 -31.54
N SER A 236 4.46 -9.82 -32.51
CA SER A 236 3.02 -9.53 -32.52
C SER A 236 2.19 -10.73 -32.97
N GLY A 237 0.88 -10.63 -32.78
CA GLY A 237 -0.10 -11.67 -33.13
C GLY A 237 -0.21 -12.76 -32.07
N ASP A 238 -1.12 -13.71 -32.31
CA ASP A 238 -1.45 -14.82 -31.43
C ASP A 238 -1.14 -16.18 -32.07
N GLY A 239 -1.03 -17.25 -31.26
CA GLY A 239 -0.84 -18.61 -31.73
C GLY A 239 0.58 -19.13 -31.61
N GLU A 240 0.83 -20.28 -32.24
CA GLU A 240 2.10 -21.03 -32.16
C GLU A 240 3.28 -20.27 -32.80
N TYR A 241 3.02 -19.47 -33.81
CA TYR A 241 4.02 -18.62 -34.50
C TYR A 241 3.66 -17.17 -34.32
N ARG A 242 4.67 -16.35 -33.99
CA ARG A 242 4.54 -14.90 -33.79
C ARG A 242 5.27 -14.17 -34.90
N ARG A 243 4.72 -13.02 -35.28
CA ARG A 243 5.33 -12.15 -36.29
C ARG A 243 6.45 -11.32 -35.66
N LEU A 244 7.62 -11.25 -36.30
CA LEU A 244 8.73 -10.38 -35.89
C LEU A 244 8.48 -8.94 -36.33
N GLU A 245 8.60 -8.00 -35.39
CA GLU A 245 8.35 -6.56 -35.68
C GLU A 245 9.64 -5.74 -35.70
N ASN A 246 10.69 -6.16 -35.02
CA ASN A 246 11.95 -5.41 -34.98
C ASN A 246 12.92 -5.73 -36.14
N ARG A 247 12.46 -6.45 -37.14
CA ARG A 247 13.22 -6.72 -38.38
C ARG A 247 12.38 -6.44 -39.60
N LEU A 248 13.00 -5.78 -40.61
CA LEU A 248 12.32 -5.52 -41.89
C LEU A 248 12.30 -6.73 -42.82
N GLY A 249 13.24 -7.67 -42.64
CA GLY A 249 13.29 -8.88 -43.43
C GLY A 249 14.57 -9.68 -43.16
N PRO A 250 14.88 -10.70 -44.01
CA PRO A 250 16.05 -11.55 -43.86
C PRO A 250 17.36 -10.75 -43.90
N ALA A 251 18.34 -11.14 -43.10
CA ALA A 251 19.65 -10.50 -43.04
C ALA A 251 20.34 -10.48 -44.44
N SER A 252 20.12 -11.50 -45.26
CA SER A 252 20.68 -11.57 -46.61
C SER A 252 20.16 -10.48 -47.57
N LEU A 253 19.02 -9.84 -47.25
CA LEU A 253 18.43 -8.72 -48.02
C LEU A 253 18.62 -7.36 -47.35
N SER A 254 19.23 -7.27 -46.17
CA SER A 254 19.41 -6.04 -45.39
C SER A 254 20.64 -5.26 -45.85
N ASN A 255 20.49 -3.94 -45.97
CA ASN A 255 21.58 -2.98 -46.12
C ASN A 255 22.22 -2.66 -44.78
N ALA A 256 23.34 -1.98 -44.78
CA ALA A 256 24.03 -1.55 -43.54
C ALA A 256 23.19 -0.57 -42.68
N ASP A 257 22.27 0.16 -43.28
CA ASP A 257 21.32 1.07 -42.57
C ASP A 257 20.04 0.35 -42.07
N GLY A 258 19.95 -0.97 -42.24
CA GLY A 258 18.80 -1.79 -41.85
C GLY A 258 17.65 -1.80 -42.89
N SER A 259 17.65 -0.97 -43.93
CA SER A 259 16.68 -1.03 -45.03
C SER A 259 16.85 -2.29 -45.89
N LEU A 260 15.78 -2.67 -46.60
CA LEU A 260 15.87 -3.80 -47.52
C LEU A 260 16.31 -3.35 -48.92
N ARG A 261 17.11 -4.21 -49.54
CA ARG A 261 17.49 -4.06 -50.97
C ARG A 261 16.62 -4.93 -51.86
N GLY A 262 16.39 -4.48 -53.05
CA GLY A 262 15.78 -5.26 -54.13
C GLY A 262 14.41 -4.82 -54.55
N TYR A 263 14.01 -5.33 -55.71
CA TYR A 263 12.77 -5.06 -56.40
C TYR A 263 12.03 -6.35 -56.70
N LEU A 264 10.68 -6.28 -56.66
CA LEU A 264 9.79 -7.39 -56.96
C LEU A 264 8.92 -7.06 -58.18
N ALA A 265 8.70 -8.02 -59.07
CA ALA A 265 7.78 -7.83 -60.20
C ALA A 265 6.33 -7.76 -59.70
N SER A 266 5.67 -6.63 -59.94
CA SER A 266 4.33 -6.25 -59.42
C SER A 266 3.22 -7.23 -59.80
N ARG A 267 3.31 -7.86 -60.98
CA ARG A 267 2.34 -8.84 -61.48
C ARG A 267 2.17 -10.10 -60.61
N PHE A 268 3.09 -10.35 -59.68
CA PHE A 268 3.05 -11.48 -58.77
C PHE A 268 2.66 -11.05 -57.35
N LEU A 269 2.26 -9.80 -57.15
CA LEU A 269 1.89 -9.22 -55.87
C LEU A 269 0.37 -9.04 -55.80
N GLN A 270 -0.29 -9.84 -54.99
CA GLN A 270 -1.70 -9.71 -54.68
C GLN A 270 -1.88 -8.84 -53.41
N SER A 271 -2.63 -7.74 -53.56
CA SER A 271 -2.96 -6.88 -52.39
C SER A 271 -3.78 -7.65 -51.37
N VAL A 272 -3.46 -7.49 -50.04
CA VAL A 272 -4.15 -8.14 -48.96
C VAL A 272 -4.88 -7.09 -48.11
N VAL A 273 -4.19 -6.31 -47.27
CA VAL A 273 -4.73 -5.23 -46.42
C VAL A 273 -3.60 -4.21 -46.20
N ASP A 274 -3.93 -2.92 -46.06
CA ASP A 274 -3.05 -1.84 -45.61
C ASP A 274 -1.64 -1.80 -46.22
N GLY A 275 -1.54 -1.81 -47.53
CA GLY A 275 -0.26 -1.73 -48.25
C GLY A 275 0.56 -3.04 -48.23
N GLN A 276 0.02 -4.13 -47.69
CA GLN A 276 0.62 -5.45 -47.70
C GLN A 276 0.22 -6.22 -48.97
N HIS A 277 1.17 -6.96 -49.52
CA HIS A 277 0.97 -7.79 -50.69
C HIS A 277 1.41 -9.23 -50.36
N ARG A 278 0.67 -10.18 -50.90
CA ARG A 278 1.02 -11.60 -50.88
C ARG A 278 1.69 -11.98 -52.19
N ILE A 279 2.76 -12.72 -52.12
CA ILE A 279 3.41 -13.25 -53.30
C ILE A 279 2.60 -14.41 -53.87
N GLU A 280 2.09 -14.26 -55.09
CA GLU A 280 1.30 -15.27 -55.80
C GLU A 280 1.98 -15.60 -57.14
N THR A 281 2.85 -16.63 -57.12
CA THR A 281 3.50 -17.18 -58.31
C THR A 281 2.81 -18.46 -58.76
N ALA A 282 2.78 -18.75 -60.06
CA ALA A 282 2.19 -19.98 -60.60
C ALA A 282 3.06 -21.20 -60.20
N ARG A 283 4.37 -21.06 -60.23
CA ARG A 283 5.35 -22.09 -59.81
C ARG A 283 6.56 -21.43 -59.19
N GLY A 284 7.13 -22.07 -58.11
CA GLY A 284 8.35 -21.61 -57.48
C GLY A 284 8.25 -20.30 -56.65
N ALA A 285 9.40 -19.77 -56.29
CA ALA A 285 9.55 -18.53 -55.53
C ALA A 285 9.62 -17.30 -56.43
N LEU A 286 9.36 -16.10 -55.89
CA LEU A 286 9.51 -14.84 -56.62
C LEU A 286 10.94 -14.33 -56.48
N LYS A 287 11.60 -14.03 -57.57
CA LYS A 287 12.97 -13.50 -57.56
C LYS A 287 13.01 -12.05 -57.07
N VAL A 288 13.97 -11.77 -56.18
CA VAL A 288 14.34 -10.43 -55.74
C VAL A 288 15.54 -9.97 -56.59
N ARG A 289 15.45 -8.78 -57.16
CA ARG A 289 16.48 -8.24 -58.04
C ARG A 289 17.01 -6.90 -57.53
N PRO A 290 18.35 -6.64 -57.68
CA PRO A 290 18.92 -5.37 -57.20
C PRO A 290 18.36 -4.14 -57.97
N GLU A 291 17.90 -4.32 -59.20
CA GLU A 291 17.35 -3.25 -60.06
C GLU A 291 15.95 -3.58 -60.56
N ALA A 292 15.17 -2.56 -60.88
CA ALA A 292 13.80 -2.67 -61.42
C ALA A 292 13.78 -3.19 -62.89
N SER A 293 14.44 -4.35 -63.16
CA SER A 293 14.62 -4.90 -64.47
C SER A 293 14.58 -6.42 -64.49
N LEU A 294 13.98 -7.02 -65.54
CA LEU A 294 14.04 -8.48 -65.76
C LEU A 294 15.44 -8.99 -66.17
N HIS A 295 16.30 -8.10 -66.63
CA HIS A 295 17.67 -8.42 -67.06
C HIS A 295 18.70 -8.35 -65.91
N SER A 296 18.30 -7.80 -64.79
CA SER A 296 19.15 -7.74 -63.59
C SER A 296 19.29 -9.14 -62.97
N GLU A 297 20.44 -9.45 -62.45
CA GLU A 297 20.71 -10.72 -61.72
C GLU A 297 19.79 -10.82 -60.52
N GLU A 298 19.55 -12.07 -60.06
CA GLU A 298 18.80 -12.30 -58.83
C GLU A 298 19.73 -12.25 -57.59
N ILE A 299 19.26 -11.62 -56.52
CA ILE A 299 20.00 -11.56 -55.27
C ILE A 299 19.38 -12.44 -54.20
N SER A 300 18.11 -12.83 -54.35
CA SER A 300 17.40 -13.71 -53.43
C SER A 300 16.09 -14.20 -54.05
N GLU A 301 15.44 -15.13 -53.36
CA GLU A 301 14.10 -15.63 -53.74
C GLU A 301 13.16 -15.61 -52.55
N LEU A 302 11.92 -15.14 -52.74
CA LEU A 302 10.88 -15.15 -51.74
C LEU A 302 9.82 -16.22 -52.03
N PRO A 303 9.52 -17.15 -51.15
CA PRO A 303 8.56 -18.21 -51.37
C PRO A 303 7.14 -17.71 -51.68
N LYS A 304 6.37 -18.45 -52.45
CA LYS A 304 4.95 -18.21 -52.68
C LYS A 304 4.20 -18.10 -51.33
N GLY A 305 3.28 -17.12 -51.19
CA GLY A 305 2.49 -16.86 -50.03
C GLY A 305 3.19 -15.99 -48.96
N THR A 306 4.46 -15.58 -49.16
CA THR A 306 5.14 -14.61 -48.27
C THR A 306 4.41 -13.27 -48.36
N ILE A 307 4.25 -12.62 -47.21
CA ILE A 307 3.68 -11.25 -47.11
C ILE A 307 4.81 -10.24 -47.17
N VAL A 308 4.66 -9.25 -48.02
CA VAL A 308 5.66 -8.18 -48.22
C VAL A 308 4.99 -6.82 -48.25
N ASN A 309 5.74 -5.78 -47.84
CA ASN A 309 5.39 -4.40 -48.12
C ASN A 309 6.33 -3.89 -49.22
N VAL A 310 5.79 -3.13 -50.15
CA VAL A 310 6.54 -2.60 -51.31
C VAL A 310 6.15 -1.14 -51.52
N SER A 311 7.06 -0.35 -52.08
CA SER A 311 6.85 1.03 -52.44
C SER A 311 7.10 1.23 -53.96
N GLY A 312 6.66 2.40 -54.52
CA GLY A 312 6.78 2.74 -55.90
C GLY A 312 5.64 2.17 -56.75
N GLU A 313 5.61 2.57 -58.02
CA GLU A 313 4.63 2.17 -59.00
C GLU A 313 5.32 1.55 -60.23
N GLY A 314 4.57 0.81 -61.06
CA GLY A 314 5.09 0.22 -62.30
C GLY A 314 5.26 -1.29 -62.26
N GLU A 315 6.03 -1.84 -63.22
CA GLU A 315 6.23 -3.29 -63.36
C GLU A 315 7.08 -3.91 -62.21
N PHE A 316 7.89 -3.10 -61.57
CA PHE A 316 8.68 -3.50 -60.41
C PHE A 316 8.44 -2.53 -59.26
N ARG A 317 8.33 -3.06 -58.06
CA ARG A 317 8.19 -2.31 -56.81
C ARG A 317 9.35 -2.58 -55.89
N LYS A 318 9.81 -1.56 -55.21
CA LYS A 318 10.88 -1.68 -54.20
C LYS A 318 10.40 -2.45 -53.00
N LEU A 319 11.21 -3.38 -52.51
CA LEU A 319 10.93 -4.17 -51.31
C LEU A 319 11.23 -3.32 -50.09
N GLU A 320 10.25 -3.15 -49.21
CA GLU A 320 10.37 -2.36 -47.97
C GLU A 320 10.31 -3.27 -46.73
N ARG A 321 9.52 -4.35 -46.75
CA ARG A 321 9.43 -5.32 -45.64
C ARG A 321 9.07 -6.71 -46.18
N VAL A 322 9.69 -7.73 -45.55
CA VAL A 322 9.30 -9.13 -45.64
C VAL A 322 8.81 -9.58 -44.30
N THR A 323 7.54 -9.95 -44.16
CA THR A 323 7.00 -10.48 -42.91
C THR A 323 7.65 -11.79 -42.55
N GLN A 324 8.17 -11.87 -41.32
CA GLN A 324 8.89 -13.03 -40.82
C GLN A 324 8.21 -13.57 -39.54
N TRP A 325 8.35 -14.87 -39.32
CA TRP A 325 7.68 -15.57 -38.25
C TRP A 325 8.65 -16.43 -37.44
N VAL A 326 8.48 -16.46 -36.12
CA VAL A 326 9.26 -17.27 -35.19
C VAL A 326 8.35 -18.12 -34.34
N GLN A 327 8.78 -19.32 -33.97
CA GLN A 327 8.01 -20.21 -33.11
C GLN A 327 8.00 -19.66 -31.68
N PHE A 328 6.82 -19.39 -31.12
CA PHE A 328 6.67 -18.80 -29.78
C PHE A 328 7.23 -19.71 -28.66
N ALA A 329 7.11 -21.03 -28.81
CA ALA A 329 7.65 -21.97 -27.83
C ALA A 329 9.19 -21.92 -27.68
N ALA A 330 9.91 -21.37 -28.66
CA ALA A 330 11.35 -21.18 -28.61
C ALA A 330 11.76 -19.85 -27.94
N LEU A 331 10.80 -19.01 -27.58
CA LEU A 331 11.01 -17.72 -26.91
C LEU A 331 10.70 -17.83 -25.42
N GLN A 332 11.38 -17.03 -24.63
CA GLN A 332 11.06 -16.77 -23.22
C GLN A 332 10.75 -15.29 -23.03
N SER A 333 9.74 -14.99 -22.23
CA SER A 333 9.48 -13.63 -21.75
C SER A 333 10.41 -13.33 -20.57
N VAL A 334 11.03 -12.17 -20.62
CA VAL A 334 11.83 -11.62 -19.53
C VAL A 334 11.36 -10.21 -19.27
N LEU A 335 11.19 -9.86 -18.00
CA LEU A 335 10.93 -8.48 -17.61
C LEU A 335 12.26 -7.75 -17.45
N GLU A 336 12.48 -6.75 -18.28
CA GLU A 336 13.70 -5.94 -18.26
C GLU A 336 13.36 -4.45 -18.29
N PRO A 337 14.19 -3.59 -17.67
CA PRO A 337 13.97 -2.15 -17.76
C PRO A 337 14.17 -1.67 -19.22
N LEU A 338 13.37 -0.68 -19.63
CA LEU A 338 13.47 -0.08 -20.97
C LEU A 338 14.85 0.54 -21.25
N ALA A 339 15.53 0.98 -20.20
CA ALA A 339 16.91 1.45 -20.27
C ALA A 339 17.55 1.43 -18.88
N THR A 340 18.88 1.31 -18.83
CA THR A 340 19.70 1.47 -17.64
C THR A 340 20.51 2.79 -17.70
N ASP A 341 21.03 3.22 -16.55
CA ASP A 341 21.93 4.38 -16.38
C ASP A 341 21.33 5.72 -16.77
N ARG A 342 20.02 5.78 -16.98
CA ARG A 342 19.26 7.01 -17.28
C ARG A 342 17.84 6.95 -16.70
N THR A 343 17.25 8.11 -16.56
CA THR A 343 15.84 8.24 -16.18
C THR A 343 14.95 7.87 -17.37
N VAL A 344 13.98 6.99 -17.13
CA VAL A 344 12.94 6.58 -18.08
C VAL A 344 11.63 7.26 -17.66
N VAL A 345 11.09 8.12 -18.51
CA VAL A 345 9.73 8.66 -18.37
C VAL A 345 8.85 7.90 -19.34
N LEU A 346 7.78 7.29 -18.85
CA LEU A 346 6.91 6.46 -19.63
C LEU A 346 5.93 7.30 -20.47
N ASP A 347 5.96 7.16 -21.80
CA ASP A 347 5.02 7.84 -22.70
C ASP A 347 3.56 7.41 -22.40
N THR A 348 3.39 6.15 -22.05
CA THR A 348 2.14 5.59 -21.54
C THR A 348 2.40 5.05 -20.14
N PRO A 349 1.86 5.70 -19.08
CA PRO A 349 1.97 5.21 -17.73
C PRO A 349 1.44 3.77 -17.58
N VAL A 350 2.09 2.97 -16.76
CA VAL A 350 1.72 1.57 -16.53
C VAL A 350 0.95 1.44 -15.22
N ALA A 351 -0.28 0.94 -15.30
CA ALA A 351 -1.11 0.72 -14.11
C ALA A 351 -0.45 -0.24 -13.13
N ILE A 352 -0.51 0.11 -11.84
CA ILE A 352 0.05 -0.69 -10.76
C ILE A 352 -0.94 -0.74 -9.59
N GLN A 353 -1.06 -1.90 -8.96
CA GLN A 353 -1.93 -2.09 -7.79
C GLN A 353 -1.15 -1.90 -6.49
N ALA A 354 -1.86 -1.52 -5.43
CA ALA A 354 -1.33 -1.55 -4.08
C ALA A 354 -0.75 -2.94 -3.76
N GLY A 355 0.45 -2.97 -3.17
CA GLY A 355 1.13 -4.22 -2.84
C GLY A 355 1.83 -4.93 -4.02
N ALA A 356 1.76 -4.41 -5.25
CA ALA A 356 2.57 -4.90 -6.36
C ALA A 356 4.05 -4.53 -6.16
N LEU A 357 4.96 -5.34 -6.70
CA LEU A 357 6.39 -5.13 -6.54
C LEU A 357 6.85 -3.87 -7.28
N ILE A 358 7.50 -2.98 -6.55
CA ILE A 358 8.19 -1.78 -7.05
C ILE A 358 9.65 -2.09 -7.39
N GLY A 359 10.29 -2.94 -6.60
CA GLY A 359 11.70 -3.28 -6.70
C GLY A 359 12.22 -3.81 -5.37
N HIS A 360 13.52 -3.81 -5.20
CA HIS A 360 14.17 -4.26 -3.97
C HIS A 360 15.00 -3.12 -3.38
N VAL A 361 15.24 -3.18 -2.06
CA VAL A 361 16.03 -2.17 -1.36
C VAL A 361 17.50 -2.24 -1.81
N GLY A 362 18.03 -1.13 -2.27
CA GLY A 362 19.42 -1.00 -2.74
C GLY A 362 20.43 -0.71 -1.64
N ASP A 363 21.68 -0.62 -2.03
CA ASP A 363 22.79 -0.32 -1.15
C ASP A 363 23.03 1.19 -1.10
N TYR A 364 23.18 1.72 0.10
CA TYR A 364 23.48 3.13 0.35
C TYR A 364 24.49 3.27 1.47
N GLN A 365 25.60 3.94 1.19
CA GLN A 365 26.59 4.25 2.21
C GLN A 365 26.63 5.75 2.45
N SER A 366 26.12 6.17 3.60
CA SER A 366 26.21 7.55 4.03
C SER A 366 27.65 7.92 4.29
N GLU A 367 27.95 9.23 4.21
CA GLU A 367 29.22 9.77 4.65
C GLU A 367 29.54 9.34 6.10
N GLY A 368 30.78 8.93 6.35
CA GLY A 368 31.22 8.46 7.66
C GLY A 368 30.69 7.10 8.10
N ALA A 369 29.85 6.43 7.30
CA ALA A 369 29.46 5.05 7.54
C ALA A 369 30.59 4.07 7.19
N GLU A 370 30.81 3.05 8.03
CA GLU A 370 31.87 2.07 7.81
C GLU A 370 31.56 1.10 6.64
N ARG A 371 30.27 0.91 6.35
CA ARG A 371 29.79 0.02 5.30
C ARG A 371 28.46 0.51 4.72
N ALA A 372 28.15 0.07 3.52
CA ALA A 372 26.82 0.27 2.93
C ALA A 372 25.74 -0.48 3.73
N GLU A 373 24.56 0.09 3.77
CA GLU A 373 23.35 -0.51 4.35
C GLU A 373 22.25 -0.57 3.30
N LYS A 374 21.30 -1.48 3.48
CA LYS A 374 20.05 -1.50 2.72
C LYS A 374 19.15 -0.38 3.21
N LYS A 375 18.73 0.52 2.31
CA LYS A 375 17.94 1.70 2.65
C LYS A 375 16.90 1.99 1.59
N LEU A 376 15.66 2.19 2.02
CA LEU A 376 14.59 2.80 1.23
C LEU A 376 14.32 4.20 1.77
N HIS A 377 14.25 5.20 0.88
CA HIS A 377 13.66 6.50 1.17
C HIS A 377 12.30 6.55 0.44
N LEU A 378 11.23 6.79 1.18
CA LEU A 378 9.85 6.82 0.69
C LEU A 378 9.25 8.21 0.93
N GLU A 379 8.69 8.81 -0.13
CA GLU A 379 7.96 10.08 -0.05
C GLU A 379 6.56 10.00 -0.64
N THR A 380 5.69 10.92 -0.21
CA THR A 380 4.43 11.22 -0.88
C THR A 380 4.23 12.73 -0.99
N PHE A 381 3.86 13.21 -2.18
CA PHE A 381 3.68 14.63 -2.41
C PHE A 381 2.64 14.93 -3.50
N SER A 382 2.09 16.15 -3.49
CA SER A 382 1.13 16.66 -4.49
C SER A 382 1.55 18.04 -4.97
N GLU A 383 1.31 18.31 -6.25
CA GLU A 383 1.46 19.64 -6.84
C GLU A 383 0.15 20.47 -6.73
N GLN A 384 -0.97 19.80 -6.48
CA GLN A 384 -2.27 20.44 -6.42
C GLN A 384 -2.46 21.24 -5.12
N ASP A 385 -3.41 22.18 -5.12
CA ASP A 385 -3.73 22.96 -3.94
C ASP A 385 -4.40 22.08 -2.87
N VAL A 386 -3.57 21.61 -1.94
CA VAL A 386 -4.00 20.70 -0.86
C VAL A 386 -4.94 21.41 0.12
N GLU A 387 -4.79 22.70 0.35
CA GLU A 387 -5.68 23.45 1.27
C GLU A 387 -7.10 23.54 0.72
N VAL A 388 -7.22 23.83 -0.58
CA VAL A 388 -8.51 23.81 -1.28
C VAL A 388 -9.11 22.41 -1.25
N PHE A 389 -8.30 21.38 -1.50
CA PHE A 389 -8.78 20.00 -1.45
C PHE A 389 -9.25 19.60 -0.04
N ILE A 390 -8.48 19.87 1.01
CA ILE A 390 -8.85 19.56 2.40
C ILE A 390 -10.14 20.28 2.79
N THR A 391 -10.29 21.55 2.40
CA THR A 391 -11.50 22.35 2.66
C THR A 391 -12.72 21.72 2.00
N ALA A 392 -12.62 21.36 0.72
CA ALA A 392 -13.67 20.68 -0.01
C ALA A 392 -13.98 19.27 0.55
N SER A 393 -12.93 18.54 0.96
CA SER A 393 -13.05 17.23 1.59
C SER A 393 -13.84 17.30 2.91
N ARG A 394 -13.51 18.24 3.79
CA ARG A 394 -14.24 18.47 5.06
C ARG A 394 -15.71 18.77 4.82
N ALA A 395 -16.03 19.68 3.89
CA ALA A 395 -17.42 19.99 3.55
C ALA A 395 -18.17 18.76 2.99
N TRP A 396 -17.50 17.91 2.22
CA TRP A 396 -18.08 16.68 1.68
C TRP A 396 -18.27 15.62 2.77
N ALA A 397 -17.29 15.44 3.67
CA ALA A 397 -17.31 14.47 4.76
C ALA A 397 -18.51 14.62 5.69
N GLN A 398 -18.98 15.88 5.92
CA GLN A 398 -20.18 16.14 6.72
C GLN A 398 -21.46 15.55 6.12
N ARG A 399 -21.46 15.27 4.82
CA ARG A 399 -22.59 14.68 4.07
C ARG A 399 -22.49 13.17 3.96
N LEU A 400 -21.34 12.57 4.31
CA LEU A 400 -21.12 11.14 4.26
C LEU A 400 -21.91 10.39 5.36
N PRO A 401 -22.29 9.13 5.10
CA PRO A 401 -22.94 8.29 6.12
C PRO A 401 -22.07 8.12 7.37
N ALA A 402 -22.70 7.93 8.53
CA ALA A 402 -21.99 7.75 9.81
C ALA A 402 -21.01 6.55 9.82
N ARG A 403 -21.20 5.55 8.95
CA ARG A 403 -20.27 4.42 8.81
C ARG A 403 -18.87 4.82 8.30
N GLU A 404 -18.75 5.98 7.65
CA GLU A 404 -17.47 6.53 7.17
C GLU A 404 -16.67 7.20 8.30
N ARG A 405 -17.24 7.30 9.50
CA ARG A 405 -16.56 7.79 10.71
C ARG A 405 -15.92 6.62 11.42
N ILE A 406 -14.66 6.41 11.14
CA ILE A 406 -13.92 5.20 11.53
C ILE A 406 -12.78 5.47 12.51
N TRP A 407 -12.66 6.72 13.01
CA TRP A 407 -11.67 7.11 13.99
C TRP A 407 -12.33 7.69 15.24
N LEU A 408 -12.04 7.10 16.40
CA LEU A 408 -12.43 7.67 17.71
C LEU A 408 -11.43 8.73 18.11
N LYS A 409 -11.87 9.97 18.31
CA LYS A 409 -11.01 11.05 18.81
C LYS A 409 -11.00 11.06 20.32
N LEU A 410 -9.85 10.80 20.94
CA LEU A 410 -9.57 11.07 22.33
C LEU A 410 -8.81 12.40 22.43
N ALA A 411 -9.42 13.38 23.11
CA ALA A 411 -8.83 14.70 23.29
C ALA A 411 -7.76 14.69 24.38
N ALA A 412 -6.82 15.64 24.32
CA ALA A 412 -5.96 15.97 25.44
C ALA A 412 -6.79 16.19 26.70
N GLY A 413 -6.29 15.73 27.84
CA GLY A 413 -7.04 15.73 29.12
C GLY A 413 -7.98 14.54 29.32
N THR A 414 -7.98 13.55 28.41
CA THR A 414 -8.71 12.29 28.63
C THR A 414 -8.12 11.54 29.81
N ALA A 415 -8.98 11.23 30.80
CA ALA A 415 -8.58 10.43 31.96
C ALA A 415 -8.38 8.96 31.60
N VAL A 416 -7.26 8.38 32.02
CA VAL A 416 -6.93 6.95 31.84
C VAL A 416 -7.08 6.26 33.19
N MET A 417 -8.23 5.59 33.38
CA MET A 417 -8.60 4.99 34.65
C MET A 417 -7.86 3.67 34.88
N ALA A 418 -7.33 3.47 36.09
CA ALA A 418 -6.63 2.24 36.45
C ALA A 418 -7.54 1.00 36.30
N HIS A 419 -6.98 -0.09 35.77
CA HIS A 419 -7.68 -1.37 35.73
C HIS A 419 -7.88 -1.93 37.16
N ARG A 420 -9.10 -2.43 37.40
CA ARG A 420 -9.46 -3.14 38.63
C ARG A 420 -10.11 -4.47 38.26
N ASP A 421 -9.78 -5.52 38.96
CA ASP A 421 -10.34 -6.84 38.73
C ASP A 421 -11.87 -6.82 38.86
N GLY A 422 -12.55 -7.54 37.95
CA GLY A 422 -13.99 -7.62 37.90
C GLY A 422 -14.69 -6.42 37.29
N ALA A 423 -13.96 -5.57 36.55
CA ALA A 423 -14.58 -4.52 35.73
C ALA A 423 -15.55 -5.15 34.69
N SER A 424 -16.77 -4.63 34.62
CA SER A 424 -17.86 -5.19 33.80
C SER A 424 -18.94 -4.13 33.52
N ALA A 425 -19.94 -4.47 32.73
CA ALA A 425 -21.09 -3.60 32.45
C ALA A 425 -21.93 -3.25 33.71
N THR A 426 -21.80 -4.00 34.78
CA THR A 426 -22.43 -3.71 36.10
C THR A 426 -21.50 -3.06 37.10
N ARG A 427 -20.18 -3.12 36.85
CA ARG A 427 -19.11 -2.56 37.66
C ARG A 427 -18.05 -1.92 36.77
N TRP A 428 -18.45 -0.84 36.08
CA TRP A 428 -17.54 -0.14 35.19
C TRP A 428 -16.56 0.78 35.91
N PRO A 429 -15.41 1.13 35.28
CA PRO A 429 -14.47 2.10 35.82
C PRO A 429 -15.12 3.47 36.00
N VAL A 430 -14.85 4.14 37.09
CA VAL A 430 -15.34 5.49 37.41
C VAL A 430 -14.13 6.42 37.49
N PRO A 431 -14.16 7.58 36.75
CA PRO A 431 -13.07 8.54 36.83
C PRO A 431 -12.80 9.03 38.25
N SER A 432 -11.53 9.15 38.58
CA SER A 432 -11.05 9.68 39.87
C SER A 432 -10.19 10.93 39.60
N ALA A 433 -10.14 11.84 40.58
CA ALA A 433 -9.25 13.00 40.50
C ALA A 433 -7.75 12.64 40.42
N ASN A 434 -7.40 11.40 40.80
CA ASN A 434 -6.02 10.89 40.77
C ASN A 434 -5.70 10.12 39.46
N ASP A 435 -6.63 9.95 38.55
CA ASP A 435 -6.34 9.26 37.28
C ASP A 435 -5.44 10.15 36.43
N PRO A 436 -4.38 9.59 35.81
CA PRO A 436 -3.54 10.35 34.90
C PRO A 436 -4.33 10.81 33.68
N LEU A 437 -4.00 12.02 33.21
CA LEU A 437 -4.61 12.63 32.03
C LEU A 437 -3.67 12.54 30.84
N SER A 438 -4.23 12.26 29.65
CA SER A 438 -3.46 12.34 28.39
C SER A 438 -3.07 13.79 28.08
N THR A 439 -1.89 14.00 27.50
CA THR A 439 -1.39 15.35 27.15
C THR A 439 -1.66 15.75 25.73
N ALA A 440 -2.02 14.83 24.85
CA ALA A 440 -2.22 15.08 23.43
C ALA A 440 -3.50 14.43 22.91
N ASP A 441 -4.04 14.98 21.81
CA ASP A 441 -5.10 14.35 21.03
C ASP A 441 -4.58 13.07 20.38
N LEU A 442 -5.44 12.05 20.26
CA LEU A 442 -5.15 10.81 19.56
C LEU A 442 -6.38 10.34 18.80
N LEU A 443 -6.21 10.00 17.53
CA LEU A 443 -7.21 9.32 16.72
C LEU A 443 -6.94 7.82 16.75
N ILE A 444 -7.90 7.03 17.26
CA ILE A 444 -7.79 5.59 17.37
C ILE A 444 -8.65 4.94 16.30
N PRO A 445 -8.08 4.07 15.43
CA PRO A 445 -8.87 3.42 14.40
C PRO A 445 -9.87 2.45 15.01
N LYS A 446 -11.07 2.44 14.45
CA LYS A 446 -12.15 1.53 14.86
C LYS A 446 -11.71 0.07 14.82
N SER A 447 -10.91 -0.29 13.81
CA SER A 447 -10.36 -1.63 13.65
C SER A 447 -9.48 -2.08 14.84
N LEU A 448 -8.74 -1.15 15.47
CA LEU A 448 -7.98 -1.45 16.69
C LEU A 448 -8.92 -1.73 17.86
N LEU A 449 -9.93 -0.88 18.06
CA LEU A 449 -10.90 -1.05 19.15
C LEU A 449 -11.72 -2.35 18.99
N GLU A 450 -12.07 -2.70 17.75
CA GLU A 450 -12.82 -3.93 17.46
C GLU A 450 -12.00 -5.19 17.72
N ARG A 451 -10.67 -5.14 17.53
CA ARG A 451 -9.74 -6.25 17.82
C ARG A 451 -9.36 -6.41 19.28
N LEU A 452 -9.67 -5.43 20.15
CA LEU A 452 -9.41 -5.60 21.59
C LEU A 452 -10.11 -6.87 22.12
N PRO A 453 -9.49 -7.62 23.04
CA PRO A 453 -10.11 -8.73 23.74
C PRO A 453 -11.44 -8.33 24.41
N ALA A 454 -12.33 -9.29 24.62
CA ALA A 454 -13.63 -9.00 25.24
C ALA A 454 -13.52 -8.43 26.65
N GLU A 455 -12.51 -8.86 27.42
CA GLU A 455 -12.19 -8.36 28.75
C GLU A 455 -11.66 -6.92 28.76
N ASP A 456 -11.21 -6.41 27.59
CA ASP A 456 -10.72 -5.05 27.42
C ASP A 456 -11.78 -4.10 26.85
N LYS A 457 -13.04 -4.58 26.76
CA LYS A 457 -14.19 -3.80 26.29
C LYS A 457 -15.38 -3.90 27.23
N ILE A 458 -15.94 -2.77 27.62
CA ILE A 458 -17.18 -2.75 28.42
C ILE A 458 -18.20 -1.87 27.69
N ALA A 459 -19.37 -2.41 27.37
CA ALA A 459 -20.48 -1.67 26.80
C ALA A 459 -21.63 -1.61 27.79
N VAL A 460 -22.08 -0.41 28.13
CA VAL A 460 -23.20 -0.16 29.04
C VAL A 460 -24.34 0.48 28.25
N PRO A 461 -25.49 -0.19 28.13
CA PRO A 461 -26.64 0.33 27.37
C PRO A 461 -27.15 1.67 27.93
N ALA A 462 -27.79 2.45 27.05
CA ALA A 462 -28.52 3.66 27.47
C ALA A 462 -29.68 3.29 28.39
N THR A 463 -29.98 4.21 29.33
CA THR A 463 -31.20 4.22 30.16
C THR A 463 -31.94 5.54 29.93
N PRO A 464 -33.18 5.73 30.45
CA PRO A 464 -33.88 7.03 30.31
C PRO A 464 -33.04 8.22 30.81
N ASP A 465 -32.24 8.00 31.86
CA ASP A 465 -31.45 9.06 32.54
C ASP A 465 -29.97 9.09 32.14
N ARG A 466 -29.51 8.17 31.28
CA ARG A 466 -28.10 8.05 30.91
C ARG A 466 -27.92 7.54 29.49
N ARG A 467 -27.01 8.16 28.74
CA ARG A 467 -26.57 7.66 27.42
C ARG A 467 -25.84 6.32 27.52
N ALA A 468 -25.73 5.63 26.40
CA ALA A 468 -24.85 4.49 26.29
C ALA A 468 -23.39 4.92 26.50
N LEU A 469 -22.61 4.07 27.16
CA LEU A 469 -21.21 4.30 27.46
C LEU A 469 -20.40 3.09 27.03
N ASN A 470 -19.23 3.32 26.45
CA ASN A 470 -18.26 2.27 26.20
C ASN A 470 -16.96 2.59 26.94
N TRP A 471 -16.25 1.55 27.35
CA TRP A 471 -14.89 1.66 27.86
C TRP A 471 -13.99 0.72 27.06
N TYR A 472 -12.80 1.21 26.79
CA TYR A 472 -11.75 0.48 26.11
C TYR A 472 -10.50 0.48 26.99
N ARG A 473 -9.94 -0.69 27.31
CA ARG A 473 -8.66 -0.77 28.00
C ARG A 473 -7.54 -0.67 27.00
N LEU A 474 -6.86 0.47 27.03
CA LEU A 474 -5.76 0.79 26.12
C LEU A 474 -4.42 0.67 26.86
N ALA A 475 -3.40 0.19 26.16
CA ALA A 475 -2.05 0.07 26.69
C ALA A 475 -1.05 0.76 25.76
N GLY A 476 -0.28 1.70 26.31
CA GLY A 476 0.83 2.33 25.59
C GLY A 476 0.45 3.26 24.41
N LEU A 477 -0.82 3.69 24.31
CA LEU A 477 -1.27 4.58 23.25
C LEU A 477 -1.27 6.06 23.67
N LEU A 478 -1.57 6.34 24.90
CA LEU A 478 -1.60 7.68 25.50
C LEU A 478 -0.40 7.88 26.44
N HIS A 479 -0.02 9.13 26.68
CA HIS A 479 1.06 9.48 27.63
C HIS A 479 0.67 10.67 28.50
N ASP A 480 1.25 10.74 29.70
CA ASP A 480 1.08 11.86 30.64
C ASP A 480 2.10 12.99 30.37
N ALA A 481 2.06 14.04 31.20
CA ALA A 481 2.94 15.20 31.10
C ALA A 481 4.43 14.88 31.38
N ASP A 482 4.70 13.80 32.09
CA ASP A 482 6.06 13.34 32.41
C ASP A 482 6.63 12.39 31.31
N GLY A 483 5.85 12.14 30.25
CA GLY A 483 6.23 11.23 29.15
C GLY A 483 6.10 9.74 29.51
N ASN A 484 5.29 9.39 30.50
CA ASN A 484 5.02 7.98 30.80
C ASN A 484 3.85 7.48 29.94
N LEU A 485 4.02 6.32 29.31
CA LEU A 485 2.94 5.64 28.61
C LEU A 485 1.89 5.14 29.59
N LEU A 486 0.63 5.45 29.31
CA LEU A 486 -0.51 5.14 30.15
C LEU A 486 -1.15 3.81 29.78
N ASN A 487 -1.55 3.04 30.81
CA ASN A 487 -2.25 1.77 30.66
C ASN A 487 -3.52 1.79 31.51
N GLY A 488 -4.68 1.71 30.88
CA GLY A 488 -5.95 1.77 31.62
C GLY A 488 -7.16 1.94 30.73
N TRP A 489 -8.28 2.24 31.38
CA TRP A 489 -9.57 2.40 30.73
C TRP A 489 -9.81 3.84 30.29
N VAL A 490 -10.19 4.02 29.03
CA VAL A 490 -10.74 5.26 28.51
C VAL A 490 -12.23 5.11 28.27
N ARG A 491 -13.00 6.19 28.46
CA ARG A 491 -14.45 6.20 28.31
C ARG A 491 -14.87 6.88 27.00
N GLU A 492 -15.77 6.24 26.30
CA GLU A 492 -16.54 6.83 25.22
C GLU A 492 -17.97 7.12 25.72
N ASP A 493 -18.40 8.38 25.66
CA ASP A 493 -19.79 8.76 25.82
C ASP A 493 -20.44 8.72 24.44
N VAL A 494 -21.23 7.69 24.17
CA VAL A 494 -21.79 7.44 22.84
C VAL A 494 -22.61 8.64 22.35
N GLY A 495 -22.24 9.19 21.21
CA GLY A 495 -22.85 10.38 20.62
C GLY A 495 -22.34 11.72 21.16
N LEU A 496 -21.36 11.72 22.11
CA LEU A 496 -20.63 12.91 22.55
C LEU A 496 -19.14 12.82 22.19
N THR A 497 -18.49 11.69 22.53
CA THR A 497 -17.11 11.45 22.10
C THR A 497 -17.07 11.39 20.58
N PRO A 498 -16.26 12.24 19.91
CA PRO A 498 -16.31 12.34 18.46
C PRO A 498 -15.79 11.08 17.77
N TRP A 499 -16.56 10.59 16.81
CA TRP A 499 -16.11 9.71 15.74
C TRP A 499 -15.95 10.55 14.48
N VAL A 500 -14.75 10.53 13.89
CA VAL A 500 -14.41 11.34 12.72
C VAL A 500 -14.11 10.45 11.51
N SER A 501 -14.34 11.00 10.34
CA SER A 501 -13.96 10.38 9.07
C SER A 501 -12.50 10.72 8.74
N PRO A 502 -11.74 9.87 8.06
CA PRO A 502 -10.44 10.25 7.50
C PRO A 502 -10.55 11.47 6.57
N TRP A 503 -11.71 11.65 5.94
CA TRP A 503 -12.01 12.76 5.05
C TRP A 503 -12.26 14.11 5.75
N ASP A 504 -12.40 14.10 7.08
CA ASP A 504 -12.43 15.32 7.90
C ASP A 504 -11.02 15.93 8.06
N TRP A 505 -9.97 15.19 7.74
CA TRP A 505 -8.56 15.59 7.92
C TRP A 505 -8.33 16.16 9.35
N GLU A 506 -8.89 15.47 10.33
CA GLU A 506 -8.74 15.85 11.74
C GLU A 506 -7.28 15.80 12.16
N GLY A 507 -6.79 16.87 12.81
CA GLY A 507 -5.40 17.00 13.25
C GLY A 507 -4.42 17.45 12.15
N TYR A 508 -4.79 17.41 10.87
CA TYR A 508 -3.91 17.85 9.78
C TYR A 508 -3.71 19.37 9.74
N ALA A 509 -2.45 19.78 9.65
CA ALA A 509 -2.01 21.16 9.51
C ALA A 509 -1.18 21.34 8.23
N VAL A 510 -1.56 22.31 7.40
CA VAL A 510 -0.79 22.67 6.20
C VAL A 510 0.17 23.80 6.56
N LEU A 511 1.46 23.59 6.31
CA LEU A 511 2.54 24.52 6.62
C LEU A 511 3.23 24.96 5.34
N HIS A 512 3.49 26.26 5.21
CA HIS A 512 4.25 26.81 4.09
C HIS A 512 5.65 27.20 4.60
N ASP A 513 6.65 26.45 4.19
CA ASP A 513 8.04 26.70 4.60
C ASP A 513 8.90 27.11 3.40
N TYR A 514 9.52 28.26 3.54
CA TYR A 514 10.42 28.86 2.55
C TYR A 514 11.90 28.90 3.05
N GLY A 515 12.17 28.23 4.18
CA GLY A 515 13.51 28.12 4.75
C GLY A 515 14.48 27.44 3.78
N ARG A 516 15.67 27.99 3.64
CA ARG A 516 16.74 27.47 2.79
C ARG A 516 17.71 26.59 3.58
N PRO A 517 18.48 25.68 2.94
CA PRO A 517 19.43 24.81 3.63
C PRO A 517 20.42 25.56 4.56
N ILE A 518 20.77 26.80 4.24
CA ILE A 518 21.68 27.59 5.08
C ILE A 518 21.07 27.92 6.45
N HIS A 519 19.77 28.19 6.54
CA HIS A 519 19.09 28.46 7.83
C HIS A 519 19.08 27.19 8.69
N ALA A 520 18.68 26.07 8.11
CA ALA A 520 18.66 24.79 8.79
C ALA A 520 20.07 24.35 9.24
N MET A 521 21.09 24.53 8.39
CA MET A 521 22.48 24.22 8.74
C MET A 521 23.01 25.15 9.85
N ALA A 522 22.69 26.45 9.81
CA ALA A 522 23.07 27.40 10.87
C ALA A 522 22.48 27.00 12.23
N SER A 523 21.16 26.64 12.25
CA SER A 523 20.52 26.15 13.48
C SER A 523 21.15 24.85 13.98
N PHE A 524 21.42 23.91 13.08
CA PHE A 524 22.05 22.63 13.40
C PHE A 524 23.48 22.82 13.98
N MET A 525 24.31 23.63 13.33
CA MET A 525 25.68 23.92 13.77
C MET A 525 25.71 24.64 15.13
N ARG A 526 24.75 25.56 15.38
CA ARG A 526 24.55 26.23 16.65
C ARG A 526 24.17 25.20 17.75
N GLY A 527 23.20 24.35 17.47
CA GLY A 527 22.76 23.30 18.39
C GLY A 527 23.87 22.33 18.76
N MET A 528 24.72 22.00 17.81
CA MET A 528 25.89 21.12 18.00
C MET A 528 27.09 21.86 18.61
N ARG A 529 26.98 23.16 18.90
CA ARG A 529 28.06 24.02 19.45
C ARG A 529 29.35 23.99 18.60
N ARG A 530 29.20 23.99 17.28
CA ARG A 530 30.30 23.90 16.31
C ARG A 530 30.79 25.26 15.82
N PHE A 531 30.08 26.33 16.09
CA PHE A 531 30.48 27.66 15.72
C PHE A 531 31.53 28.25 16.72
N SER A 532 32.54 28.91 16.17
CA SER A 532 33.33 29.87 16.94
C SER A 532 32.47 31.07 17.36
N LYS A 533 32.96 31.89 18.27
CA LYS A 533 32.22 33.09 18.72
C LYS A 533 31.86 34.01 17.53
N ALA A 534 32.80 34.27 16.63
CA ALA A 534 32.58 35.11 15.45
C ALA A 534 31.56 34.50 14.48
N GLN A 535 31.63 33.19 14.23
CA GLN A 535 30.65 32.50 13.41
C GLN A 535 29.27 32.49 14.05
N LEU A 536 29.18 32.35 15.38
CA LEU A 536 27.91 32.41 16.09
C LEU A 536 27.25 33.79 15.92
N GLU A 537 27.98 34.84 16.08
CA GLU A 537 27.53 36.23 15.86
C GLU A 537 27.07 36.43 14.39
N HIS A 538 27.81 35.87 13.43
CA HIS A 538 27.51 36.00 12.01
C HIS A 538 26.24 35.22 11.57
N TYR A 539 26.09 33.99 12.04
CA TYR A 539 25.01 33.10 11.61
C TYR A 539 23.80 33.07 12.55
N GLN A 540 23.81 33.83 13.65
CA GLN A 540 22.75 33.82 14.67
C GLN A 540 21.37 34.13 14.08
N SER A 541 21.27 35.18 13.25
CA SER A 541 19.99 35.55 12.64
C SER A 541 19.41 34.42 11.77
N LEU A 542 20.23 33.71 10.97
CA LEU A 542 19.81 32.63 10.13
C LEU A 542 19.29 31.42 10.97
N ALA A 543 19.98 31.14 12.08
CA ALA A 543 19.58 30.09 12.99
C ALA A 543 18.28 30.42 13.74
N ASP A 544 18.09 31.71 14.13
CA ASP A 544 16.86 32.18 14.77
C ASP A 544 15.67 32.12 13.80
N ASP A 545 15.87 32.50 12.52
CA ASP A 545 14.86 32.40 11.47
C ASP A 545 14.39 30.95 11.27
N GLU A 546 15.30 29.99 11.29
CA GLU A 546 14.95 28.56 11.21
C GLU A 546 14.13 28.10 12.42
N GLU A 547 14.54 28.45 13.63
CA GLU A 547 13.88 28.03 14.87
C GLU A 547 12.49 28.64 15.03
N GLN A 548 12.24 29.83 14.43
CA GLN A 548 10.93 30.47 14.36
C GLN A 548 10.14 30.05 13.12
N GLY A 549 10.73 29.28 12.23
CA GLY A 549 10.08 28.76 11.03
C GLY A 549 8.86 27.87 11.32
N PRO A 550 7.96 27.73 10.35
CA PRO A 550 6.67 27.05 10.57
C PRO A 550 6.81 25.58 10.96
N ILE A 551 7.80 24.88 10.38
CA ILE A 551 8.07 23.47 10.71
C ILE A 551 8.51 23.34 12.18
N ARG A 552 9.53 24.13 12.59
CA ARG A 552 10.07 24.10 13.95
C ARG A 552 9.02 24.54 14.98
N SER A 553 8.28 25.59 14.69
CA SER A 553 7.19 26.05 15.55
C SER A 553 6.13 24.97 15.78
N ARG A 554 5.71 24.28 14.72
CA ARG A 554 4.74 23.19 14.85
C ARG A 554 5.31 22.00 15.62
N LEU A 555 6.57 21.65 15.40
CA LEU A 555 7.25 20.59 16.17
C LEU A 555 7.37 20.95 17.64
N PHE A 556 7.65 22.22 18.00
CA PHE A 556 7.60 22.67 19.40
C PHE A 556 6.24 22.47 20.02
N ASP A 557 5.17 22.87 19.33
CA ASP A 557 3.80 22.69 19.82
C ASP A 557 3.45 21.21 20.11
N ILE A 558 4.06 20.26 19.35
CA ILE A 558 3.82 18.82 19.52
C ILE A 558 4.74 18.20 20.58
N ILE A 559 6.03 18.57 20.57
CA ILE A 559 7.09 17.87 21.32
C ILE A 559 7.40 18.58 22.65
N ASP A 560 7.49 19.89 22.61
CA ASP A 560 7.89 20.75 23.73
C ASP A 560 7.09 22.07 23.73
N PRO A 561 5.79 22.03 24.11
CA PRO A 561 4.92 23.24 24.09
C PRO A 561 5.46 24.40 24.94
N ASN A 562 6.26 24.10 25.97
CA ASN A 562 6.87 25.09 26.83
C ASN A 562 8.16 25.70 26.25
N ARG A 563 8.66 25.16 25.13
CA ARG A 563 9.88 25.62 24.40
C ARG A 563 11.12 25.69 25.32
N VAL A 564 11.29 24.71 26.19
CA VAL A 564 12.41 24.63 27.13
C VAL A 564 13.65 24.05 26.46
N GLY A 565 13.47 23.11 25.52
CA GLY A 565 14.54 22.42 24.81
C GLY A 565 14.82 22.96 23.41
N GLN A 566 15.46 22.12 22.60
CA GLN A 566 15.68 22.34 21.17
C GLN A 566 15.06 21.20 20.36
N ILE A 567 14.52 21.52 19.21
CA ILE A 567 14.03 20.51 18.27
C ILE A 567 15.23 19.96 17.48
N THR A 568 15.74 18.82 17.93
CA THR A 568 16.80 18.06 17.26
C THR A 568 16.26 16.78 16.64
N ALA A 569 17.05 16.10 15.81
CA ALA A 569 16.69 14.80 15.28
C ALA A 569 16.45 13.74 16.41
N GLU A 570 17.21 13.85 17.49
CA GLU A 570 17.07 12.96 18.68
C GLU A 570 15.78 13.27 19.44
N ALA A 571 15.40 14.55 19.59
CA ALA A 571 14.13 14.95 20.20
C ALA A 571 12.95 14.45 19.34
N LEU A 572 13.05 14.59 18.02
CA LEU A 572 12.06 14.09 17.08
C LEU A 572 11.95 12.56 17.15
N GLN A 573 13.09 11.84 17.18
CA GLN A 573 13.12 10.39 17.35
C GLN A 573 12.45 9.94 18.66
N ALA A 574 12.70 10.64 19.75
CA ALA A 574 12.09 10.34 21.04
C ALA A 574 10.56 10.54 21.00
N ALA A 575 10.10 11.62 20.35
CA ALA A 575 8.69 11.92 20.17
C ALA A 575 7.97 10.86 19.31
N LEU A 576 8.61 10.38 18.25
CA LEU A 576 8.04 9.33 17.39
C LEU A 576 7.78 8.00 18.12
N ARG A 577 8.30 7.79 19.31
CA ARG A 577 7.98 6.61 20.15
C ARG A 577 6.61 6.70 20.83
N PHE A 578 6.03 7.91 20.88
CA PHE A 578 4.70 8.13 21.45
C PHE A 578 3.65 8.19 20.34
N PRO A 579 2.65 7.28 20.32
CA PRO A 579 1.67 7.21 19.25
C PRO A 579 0.98 8.55 18.94
N ALA A 580 0.59 9.31 19.95
CA ALA A 580 -0.07 10.60 19.77
C ALA A 580 0.87 11.65 19.12
N GLN A 581 2.13 11.73 19.53
CA GLN A 581 3.10 12.64 18.92
C GLN A 581 3.49 12.18 17.53
N ALA A 582 3.71 10.88 17.31
CA ALA A 582 3.98 10.32 15.99
C ALA A 582 2.84 10.60 15.00
N GLN A 583 1.59 10.47 15.45
CA GLN A 583 0.42 10.80 14.64
C GLN A 583 0.35 12.30 14.33
N ALA A 584 0.54 13.17 15.33
CA ALA A 584 0.51 14.63 15.13
C ALA A 584 1.62 15.10 14.17
N ILE A 585 2.82 14.50 14.23
CA ILE A 585 3.91 14.76 13.28
C ILE A 585 3.55 14.26 11.88
N ALA A 586 2.96 13.07 11.78
CA ALA A 586 2.53 12.50 10.50
C ALA A 586 1.36 13.27 9.85
N GLN A 587 0.64 14.09 10.61
CA GLN A 587 -0.45 14.96 10.13
C GLN A 587 0.03 16.36 9.68
N MET A 588 1.35 16.62 9.70
CA MET A 588 1.90 17.82 9.07
C MET A 588 1.94 17.63 7.55
N VAL A 589 1.36 18.57 6.80
CA VAL A 589 1.51 18.66 5.35
C VAL A 589 2.35 19.89 5.05
N ILE A 590 3.48 19.73 4.39
CA ILE A 590 4.47 20.79 4.27
C ILE A 590 4.66 21.16 2.81
N ARG A 591 4.34 22.42 2.48
CA ARG A 591 4.62 22.98 1.17
C ARG A 591 6.04 23.54 1.16
N LYS A 592 6.93 22.82 0.46
CA LYS A 592 8.35 23.16 0.40
C LYS A 592 8.96 22.70 -0.94
N GLU A 593 10.14 23.23 -1.25
CA GLU A 593 10.96 22.75 -2.37
C GLU A 593 11.43 21.31 -2.08
N SER A 594 11.28 20.43 -3.07
CA SER A 594 11.71 19.03 -2.98
C SER A 594 13.22 18.90 -2.89
N GLU A 595 13.72 18.00 -2.08
CA GLU A 595 15.15 17.68 -1.96
C GLU A 595 15.75 17.07 -3.26
N TRP A 596 14.88 16.63 -4.18
CA TRP A 596 15.27 16.08 -5.49
C TRP A 596 15.33 17.12 -6.62
N PHE A 597 15.11 18.40 -6.27
CA PHE A 597 15.27 19.53 -7.17
C PHE A 597 16.57 20.25 -6.86
N HIS A 598 17.51 20.24 -7.81
CA HIS A 598 18.87 20.75 -7.57
C HIS A 598 19.07 22.15 -8.17
N ARG A 599 19.51 23.08 -7.34
CA ARG A 599 20.03 24.39 -7.75
C ARG A 599 21.38 24.63 -7.09
N ALA A 600 22.44 24.69 -7.86
CA ALA A 600 23.82 24.78 -7.34
C ALA A 600 23.99 25.90 -6.32
N HIS A 601 23.46 27.11 -6.60
CA HIS A 601 23.60 28.27 -5.72
C HIS A 601 22.98 28.08 -4.33
N VAL A 602 22.00 27.21 -4.17
CA VAL A 602 21.37 26.92 -2.87
C VAL A 602 22.33 26.17 -1.96
N TRP A 603 23.25 25.40 -2.55
CA TRP A 603 24.28 24.64 -1.84
C TRP A 603 25.59 25.42 -1.72
N ASP A 604 25.93 26.25 -2.72
CA ASP A 604 27.16 27.06 -2.72
C ASP A 604 27.20 28.08 -1.59
N VAL A 605 26.06 28.58 -1.12
CA VAL A 605 25.99 29.49 0.05
C VAL A 605 26.45 28.82 1.36
N LEU A 606 26.55 27.47 1.41
CA LEU A 606 27.11 26.75 2.55
C LEU A 606 28.63 26.64 2.53
N ASP A 607 29.30 27.03 1.44
CA ASP A 607 30.75 26.86 1.24
C ASP A 607 31.55 27.47 2.38
N GLU A 608 31.30 28.72 2.70
CA GLU A 608 31.98 29.41 3.79
C GLU A 608 31.74 28.77 5.16
N MET A 609 30.47 28.45 5.47
CA MET A 609 30.10 27.82 6.73
C MET A 609 30.77 26.44 6.91
N LEU A 610 30.97 25.70 5.82
CA LEU A 610 31.58 24.37 5.79
C LEU A 610 33.10 24.43 5.47
N GLY A 611 33.69 25.64 5.53
CA GLY A 611 35.12 25.81 5.39
C GLY A 611 35.69 25.54 4.00
N HIS A 612 34.88 25.75 2.95
CA HIS A 612 35.33 25.65 1.56
C HIS A 612 35.59 27.04 0.97
N SER A 613 36.75 27.20 0.32
CA SER A 613 37.07 28.37 -0.50
C SER A 613 37.97 27.97 -1.67
N GLY A 614 38.18 28.87 -2.62
CA GLY A 614 39.10 28.63 -3.73
C GLY A 614 40.55 28.37 -3.31
N SER A 615 40.99 28.96 -2.18
CA SER A 615 42.31 28.76 -1.62
C SER A 615 42.43 27.59 -0.65
N THR A 616 41.30 27.17 -0.06
CA THR A 616 41.23 26.06 0.91
C THR A 616 40.03 25.16 0.55
N PRO A 617 40.16 24.29 -0.47
CA PRO A 617 39.04 23.46 -0.91
C PRO A 617 38.72 22.39 0.11
N ASN A 618 37.41 22.30 0.51
CA ASN A 618 36.90 21.19 1.25
C ASN A 618 36.43 20.10 0.24
N LEU A 619 37.31 19.12 -0.02
CA LEU A 619 37.07 18.08 -1.04
C LEU A 619 35.88 17.20 -0.72
N ASN A 620 35.59 16.95 0.55
CA ASN A 620 34.45 16.14 0.97
C ASN A 620 33.14 16.88 0.75
N TRP A 621 33.09 18.16 1.03
CA TRP A 621 31.94 18.99 0.72
C TRP A 621 31.69 19.10 -0.79
N LEU A 622 32.73 19.23 -1.60
CA LEU A 622 32.60 19.18 -3.05
C LEU A 622 32.04 17.81 -3.52
N ALA A 623 32.52 16.72 -2.94
CA ALA A 623 32.00 15.38 -3.20
C ALA A 623 30.50 15.25 -2.83
N GLU A 624 30.08 15.83 -1.68
CA GLU A 624 28.66 15.87 -1.28
C GLU A 624 27.81 16.72 -2.21
N LYS A 625 28.27 17.89 -2.64
CA LYS A 625 27.54 18.72 -3.62
C LYS A 625 27.32 17.96 -4.94
N GLN A 626 28.35 17.22 -5.39
CA GLN A 626 28.23 16.38 -6.58
C GLN A 626 27.22 15.22 -6.36
N ARG A 627 27.25 14.55 -5.21
CA ARG A 627 26.32 13.50 -4.86
C ARG A 627 24.87 14.01 -4.80
N ILE A 628 24.62 15.16 -4.17
CA ILE A 628 23.31 15.83 -4.14
C ILE A 628 22.80 16.08 -5.57
N LYS A 629 23.67 16.59 -6.45
CA LYS A 629 23.33 16.80 -7.86
C LYS A 629 22.97 15.50 -8.58
N GLU A 630 23.71 14.43 -8.32
CA GLU A 630 23.48 13.13 -8.95
C GLU A 630 22.20 12.41 -8.48
N HIS A 631 21.71 12.73 -7.29
CA HIS A 631 20.41 12.25 -6.80
C HIS A 631 19.22 13.00 -7.41
N SER A 632 19.44 14.19 -7.96
CA SER A 632 18.39 15.01 -8.53
C SER A 632 17.81 14.36 -9.79
N TRP A 633 16.52 14.31 -9.85
CA TRP A 633 15.77 13.80 -11.01
C TRP A 633 14.63 14.74 -11.44
N TRP A 634 14.28 15.73 -10.60
CA TRP A 634 13.09 16.55 -10.77
C TRP A 634 13.03 17.28 -12.12
N GLU A 635 14.13 17.92 -12.53
CA GLU A 635 14.20 18.68 -13.78
C GLU A 635 13.98 17.81 -15.02
N GLU A 636 14.41 16.52 -14.98
CA GLU A 636 14.28 15.59 -16.09
C GLU A 636 12.85 15.07 -16.29
N VAL A 637 12.07 15.01 -15.21
CA VAL A 637 10.80 14.27 -15.11
C VAL A 637 9.59 15.19 -14.97
N ALA A 638 9.70 16.24 -14.18
CA ALA A 638 8.57 16.99 -13.61
C ALA A 638 7.52 17.41 -14.66
N GLU A 639 7.90 18.16 -15.67
CA GLU A 639 6.97 18.68 -16.68
C GLU A 639 6.25 17.55 -17.46
N LYS A 640 6.93 16.44 -17.70
CA LYS A 640 6.40 15.30 -18.48
C LYS A 640 5.33 14.53 -17.70
N VAL A 641 5.41 14.55 -16.37
CA VAL A 641 4.48 13.80 -15.49
C VAL A 641 3.44 14.71 -14.81
N GLY A 642 3.50 16.02 -15.02
CA GLY A 642 2.55 17.01 -14.47
C GLY A 642 2.98 17.61 -13.13
N LEU A 643 4.26 17.54 -12.78
CA LEU A 643 4.84 18.24 -11.64
C LEU A 643 5.37 19.62 -12.06
N PRO A 644 5.45 20.59 -11.12
CA PRO A 644 5.95 21.92 -11.43
C PRO A 644 7.46 21.94 -11.67
N SER A 645 7.90 22.67 -12.69
CA SER A 645 9.33 22.78 -13.03
C SER A 645 10.18 23.48 -11.96
N TRP A 646 9.54 24.25 -11.05
CA TRP A 646 10.24 24.97 -9.97
C TRP A 646 10.41 24.17 -8.67
N GLY A 647 10.09 22.88 -8.65
CA GLY A 647 10.44 21.96 -7.58
C GLY A 647 9.60 22.04 -6.28
N THR A 648 8.59 22.90 -6.18
CA THR A 648 7.78 23.05 -4.95
C THR A 648 6.56 22.15 -4.99
N ALA A 649 6.32 21.37 -3.92
CA ALA A 649 5.16 20.51 -3.76
C ALA A 649 4.66 20.52 -2.30
N TYR A 650 3.47 19.96 -2.07
CA TYR A 650 2.95 19.65 -0.74
C TYR A 650 3.37 18.23 -0.39
N HIS A 651 4.23 18.07 0.61
CA HIS A 651 4.72 16.79 1.08
C HIS A 651 3.86 16.28 2.24
N PHE A 652 3.51 15.01 2.19
CA PHE A 652 2.80 14.29 3.23
C PHE A 652 3.73 13.24 3.85
N HIS A 653 3.48 12.91 5.09
CA HIS A 653 4.12 11.74 5.69
C HIS A 653 3.54 10.44 5.07
N PRO A 654 4.32 9.64 4.33
CA PRO A 654 3.76 8.56 3.49
C PRO A 654 3.00 7.50 4.30
N ILE A 655 3.55 7.05 5.44
CA ILE A 655 2.88 6.06 6.30
C ILE A 655 1.70 6.70 7.04
N GLY A 656 1.76 7.98 7.40
CA GLY A 656 0.63 8.70 7.99
C GLY A 656 -0.54 8.87 7.01
N LEU A 657 -0.24 9.25 5.77
CA LEU A 657 -1.26 9.36 4.71
C LEU A 657 -1.91 8.00 4.44
N MET A 658 -1.10 6.97 4.20
CA MET A 658 -1.59 5.61 4.03
C MET A 658 -2.44 5.17 5.23
N GLY A 659 -1.94 5.30 6.46
CA GLY A 659 -2.60 4.86 7.68
C GLY A 659 -3.92 5.57 7.95
N SER A 660 -4.08 6.83 7.51
CA SER A 660 -5.33 7.58 7.66
C SER A 660 -6.45 7.01 6.80
N PHE A 661 -6.13 6.49 5.61
CA PHE A 661 -7.09 6.00 4.62
C PHE A 661 -7.05 4.49 4.42
N ALA A 662 -5.97 3.80 4.80
CA ALA A 662 -5.91 2.35 4.82
C ALA A 662 -6.85 1.84 5.91
N THR A 663 -8.10 1.67 5.56
CA THR A 663 -9.08 1.00 6.41
C THR A 663 -8.89 -0.51 6.41
N ASP A 664 -7.74 -0.99 5.99
CA ASP A 664 -7.45 -2.39 5.81
C ASP A 664 -7.48 -3.17 7.14
N ILE A 665 -8.72 -3.46 7.44
CA ILE A 665 -9.02 -4.79 7.94
C ILE A 665 -8.67 -5.70 6.75
N ASP A 666 -7.60 -6.50 6.85
CA ASP A 666 -7.51 -7.66 5.98
C ASP A 666 -8.76 -8.48 6.26
N GLU A 667 -9.82 -8.23 5.48
CA GLU A 667 -11.13 -8.86 5.67
C GLU A 667 -11.05 -10.39 5.60
N ASN A 668 -9.94 -10.93 5.11
CA ASN A 668 -9.63 -12.35 5.04
C ASN A 668 -8.59 -12.80 6.07
N ASP A 669 -8.18 -11.95 7.01
CA ASP A 669 -7.29 -12.34 8.10
C ASP A 669 -7.92 -13.46 8.96
N LEU A 670 -7.07 -14.41 9.41
CA LEU A 670 -7.51 -15.54 10.24
C LEU A 670 -8.04 -15.10 11.63
N SER A 671 -7.67 -13.93 12.11
CA SER A 671 -8.16 -13.39 13.38
C SER A 671 -9.67 -13.24 13.42
N TRP A 672 -10.32 -13.05 12.25
CA TRP A 672 -11.80 -12.98 12.13
C TRP A 672 -12.51 -14.33 12.30
N LEU A 673 -11.75 -15.41 12.45
CA LEU A 673 -12.30 -16.70 12.87
C LEU A 673 -12.40 -16.83 14.40
N THR A 674 -11.93 -15.84 15.16
CA THR A 674 -12.08 -15.73 16.62
C THR A 674 -13.12 -14.68 16.94
N VAL A 675 -14.14 -15.03 17.71
CA VAL A 675 -15.23 -14.14 18.09
C VAL A 675 -15.19 -13.79 19.60
N PRO A 676 -15.64 -12.59 19.99
CA PRO A 676 -15.56 -12.16 21.38
C PRO A 676 -16.45 -12.99 22.34
N ASN A 677 -17.52 -13.55 21.82
CA ASN A 677 -18.42 -14.44 22.54
C ASN A 677 -19.00 -15.47 21.57
N GLY A 678 -19.29 -16.69 22.04
CA GLY A 678 -19.93 -17.72 21.24
C GLY A 678 -19.00 -18.46 20.30
N GLN A 679 -17.71 -18.57 20.62
CA GLN A 679 -16.76 -19.33 19.79
C GLN A 679 -17.24 -20.77 19.56
N LEU A 680 -17.82 -21.40 20.57
CA LEU A 680 -18.41 -22.73 20.47
C LEU A 680 -19.42 -22.82 19.31
N THR A 681 -20.38 -21.86 19.24
CA THR A 681 -21.41 -21.80 18.19
C THR A 681 -20.77 -21.44 16.85
N PHE A 682 -19.88 -20.46 16.80
CA PHE A 682 -19.19 -20.02 15.59
C PHE A 682 -18.50 -21.21 14.90
N ASP A 683 -17.77 -22.04 15.67
CA ASP A 683 -17.05 -23.21 15.13
C ASP A 683 -17.98 -24.37 14.76
N ALA A 684 -19.17 -24.44 15.37
CA ALA A 684 -20.14 -25.47 15.08
C ALA A 684 -21.01 -25.20 13.84
N GLU A 685 -21.13 -23.93 13.42
CA GLU A 685 -22.01 -23.50 12.32
C GLU A 685 -21.32 -23.52 10.93
N GLY A 686 -20.10 -24.09 10.81
CA GLY A 686 -19.42 -24.25 9.53
C GLY A 686 -17.91 -24.26 9.67
N ASN A 687 -17.20 -24.20 8.55
CA ASN A 687 -15.74 -24.14 8.51
C ASN A 687 -15.23 -23.10 7.49
N ASP A 688 -13.91 -22.94 7.42
CA ASP A 688 -13.23 -22.01 6.52
C ASP A 688 -12.34 -22.75 5.49
N ILE A 689 -12.65 -24.00 5.17
CA ILE A 689 -11.89 -24.82 4.23
C ILE A 689 -12.33 -24.49 2.81
N GLU A 690 -11.47 -23.83 2.05
CA GLU A 690 -11.75 -23.38 0.67
C GLU A 690 -11.38 -24.43 -0.40
N ASP A 691 -10.70 -25.49 -0.03
CA ASP A 691 -10.32 -26.57 -0.95
C ASP A 691 -11.53 -27.44 -1.33
N GLU A 692 -11.98 -27.29 -2.57
CA GLU A 692 -13.14 -28.04 -3.13
C GLU A 692 -12.90 -29.56 -3.17
N LEU A 693 -11.66 -30.04 -3.14
CA LEU A 693 -11.31 -31.46 -3.10
C LEU A 693 -11.39 -32.01 -1.67
N ASN A 694 -11.45 -31.16 -0.66
CA ASN A 694 -11.56 -31.59 0.73
C ASN A 694 -13.01 -32.01 1.04
N PRO A 695 -13.27 -33.22 1.59
CA PRO A 695 -14.63 -33.66 1.94
C PRO A 695 -15.40 -32.72 2.89
N LEU A 696 -14.67 -31.89 3.65
CA LEU A 696 -15.25 -30.90 4.57
C LEU A 696 -15.65 -29.59 3.88
N PHE A 697 -15.29 -29.39 2.59
CA PHE A 697 -15.71 -28.22 1.81
C PHE A 697 -17.24 -28.00 1.81
N ARG A 698 -18.02 -29.07 1.89
CA ARG A 698 -19.50 -29.01 2.02
C ARG A 698 -19.99 -28.15 3.20
N TYR A 699 -19.14 -27.88 4.19
CA TYR A 699 -19.41 -27.03 5.34
C TYR A 699 -18.75 -25.65 5.24
N PHE A 700 -18.21 -25.31 4.08
CA PHE A 700 -17.62 -23.99 3.84
C PHE A 700 -18.71 -22.93 3.91
N SER A 701 -18.60 -22.04 4.91
CA SER A 701 -19.69 -21.14 5.29
C SER A 701 -19.73 -19.80 4.55
N ARG A 702 -18.64 -19.44 3.85
CA ARG A 702 -18.55 -18.12 3.19
C ARG A 702 -19.24 -18.04 1.82
N VAL A 703 -19.93 -19.08 1.37
CA VAL A 703 -20.80 -19.09 0.18
C VAL A 703 -22.25 -19.27 0.59
N ALA A 704 -23.18 -18.75 -0.24
CA ALA A 704 -24.59 -18.95 -0.01
C ALA A 704 -24.98 -20.44 -0.25
N HIS A 705 -25.69 -21.02 0.70
CA HIS A 705 -26.10 -22.42 0.63
C HIS A 705 -27.47 -22.65 1.28
N TRP A 706 -28.05 -23.84 1.09
CA TRP A 706 -29.24 -24.31 1.80
C TRP A 706 -28.80 -25.44 2.74
N PRO A 707 -28.90 -25.26 4.08
CA PRO A 707 -28.48 -26.30 5.04
C PRO A 707 -29.33 -27.55 5.08
N GLY A 708 -30.57 -27.48 4.59
CA GLY A 708 -31.51 -28.61 4.60
C GLY A 708 -32.79 -28.34 5.42
N GLY A 709 -33.75 -29.27 5.37
CA GLY A 709 -34.96 -29.21 6.17
C GLY A 709 -35.79 -27.96 5.89
N VAL A 710 -36.17 -27.28 6.95
CA VAL A 710 -36.99 -26.05 6.94
C VAL A 710 -36.13 -24.76 6.88
N SER A 711 -34.83 -24.88 6.81
CA SER A 711 -33.92 -23.73 6.76
C SER A 711 -34.14 -22.85 5.55
N GLY A 712 -33.84 -21.56 5.68
CA GLY A 712 -33.78 -20.61 4.58
C GLY A 712 -32.43 -20.66 3.82
N VAL A 713 -32.23 -19.72 2.90
CA VAL A 713 -30.93 -19.49 2.29
C VAL A 713 -29.99 -18.96 3.38
N THR A 714 -28.87 -19.61 3.56
CA THR A 714 -27.91 -19.31 4.64
C THR A 714 -26.58 -18.90 4.06
N ILE A 715 -25.92 -17.94 4.71
CA ILE A 715 -24.54 -17.52 4.42
C ILE A 715 -23.80 -17.27 5.74
N GLY A 716 -22.48 -17.40 5.74
CA GLY A 716 -21.69 -17.25 6.96
C GLY A 716 -22.03 -18.31 8.01
N ARG A 717 -21.75 -17.97 9.27
CA ARG A 717 -21.97 -18.88 10.42
C ARG A 717 -23.42 -18.82 10.88
N GLY A 718 -24.33 -19.49 10.12
CA GLY A 718 -25.72 -19.61 10.50
C GLY A 718 -26.59 -18.35 10.27
N TYR A 719 -26.21 -17.44 9.40
CA TYR A 719 -27.05 -16.31 9.01
C TYR A 719 -28.15 -16.77 8.02
N ASP A 720 -29.28 -17.18 8.55
CA ASP A 720 -30.43 -17.69 7.80
C ASP A 720 -31.38 -16.55 7.38
N LEU A 721 -31.39 -16.21 6.09
CA LEU A 721 -32.20 -15.15 5.48
C LEU A 721 -33.71 -15.38 5.58
N GLY A 722 -34.14 -16.66 5.74
CA GLY A 722 -35.55 -17.02 5.97
C GLY A 722 -36.08 -16.46 7.29
N GLN A 723 -35.21 -16.24 8.28
CA GLN A 723 -35.57 -15.87 9.64
C GLN A 723 -35.18 -14.44 10.03
N ARG A 724 -34.50 -13.70 9.15
CA ARG A 724 -34.03 -12.34 9.48
C ARG A 724 -35.05 -11.26 9.15
N PRO A 725 -35.37 -10.36 10.10
CA PRO A 725 -36.36 -9.30 9.86
C PRO A 725 -35.84 -8.24 8.88
N ASN A 726 -34.57 -7.86 8.98
CA ASN A 726 -33.95 -6.78 8.20
C ASN A 726 -32.62 -7.20 7.53
N PRO A 727 -32.63 -8.22 6.63
CA PRO A 727 -31.38 -8.70 6.02
C PRO A 727 -30.66 -7.63 5.17
N GLY A 728 -31.39 -6.69 4.58
CA GLY A 728 -30.79 -5.61 3.82
C GLY A 728 -29.90 -4.70 4.66
N LYS A 729 -30.32 -4.38 5.90
CA LYS A 729 -29.51 -3.63 6.83
C LYS A 729 -28.31 -4.45 7.32
N ASP A 730 -28.53 -5.69 7.77
CA ASP A 730 -27.48 -6.54 8.32
C ASP A 730 -26.36 -6.81 7.29
N LEU A 731 -26.73 -7.12 6.04
CA LEU A 731 -25.79 -7.35 4.93
C LEU A 731 -25.02 -6.07 4.56
N SER A 732 -25.71 -4.92 4.56
CA SER A 732 -25.07 -3.63 4.32
C SER A 732 -24.10 -3.26 5.45
N ASP A 733 -24.51 -3.46 6.70
CA ASP A 733 -23.66 -3.18 7.88
C ASP A 733 -22.45 -4.11 7.93
N ALA A 734 -22.60 -5.35 7.44
CA ALA A 734 -21.48 -6.29 7.30
C ALA A 734 -20.57 -5.99 6.10
N GLY A 735 -20.91 -5.03 5.22
CA GLY A 735 -20.11 -4.67 4.06
C GLY A 735 -20.26 -5.62 2.86
N VAL A 736 -21.32 -6.44 2.80
CA VAL A 736 -21.56 -7.32 1.64
C VAL A 736 -21.89 -6.46 0.42
N GLU A 737 -21.15 -6.64 -0.66
CA GLU A 737 -21.24 -5.82 -1.88
C GLU A 737 -22.23 -6.38 -2.91
N GLU A 738 -22.58 -5.54 -3.88
CA GLU A 738 -23.32 -5.96 -5.06
C GLU A 738 -22.44 -6.79 -6.01
N PRO A 739 -22.97 -7.74 -6.77
CA PRO A 739 -24.39 -8.10 -6.85
C PRO A 739 -24.88 -9.12 -5.79
N LEU A 740 -23.99 -9.67 -4.96
CA LEU A 740 -24.32 -10.70 -3.96
C LEU A 740 -25.36 -10.19 -2.96
N ARG A 741 -25.22 -8.95 -2.49
CA ARG A 741 -26.13 -8.35 -1.51
C ARG A 741 -27.58 -8.32 -1.99
N SER A 742 -27.84 -7.81 -3.18
CA SER A 742 -29.21 -7.76 -3.75
C SER A 742 -29.79 -9.15 -3.94
N TRP A 743 -28.99 -10.10 -4.38
CA TRP A 743 -29.42 -11.48 -4.54
C TRP A 743 -29.76 -12.12 -3.18
N LEU A 744 -28.95 -11.93 -2.14
CA LEU A 744 -29.25 -12.42 -0.79
C LEU A 744 -30.53 -11.78 -0.21
N ILE A 745 -30.74 -10.47 -0.42
CA ILE A 745 -31.97 -9.78 0.02
C ILE A 745 -33.20 -10.42 -0.64
N GLY A 746 -33.11 -10.82 -1.91
CA GLY A 746 -34.19 -11.54 -2.62
C GLY A 746 -34.56 -12.89 -2.02
N ALA A 747 -33.71 -13.48 -1.20
CA ALA A 747 -33.95 -14.73 -0.49
C ALA A 747 -34.68 -14.54 0.86
N LYS A 748 -35.04 -13.31 1.26
CA LYS A 748 -35.71 -13.02 2.52
C LYS A 748 -37.03 -13.78 2.63
N GLY A 749 -37.20 -14.50 3.75
CA GLY A 749 -38.41 -15.24 4.06
C GLY A 749 -38.57 -16.57 3.29
N LEU A 750 -37.67 -16.92 2.38
CA LEU A 750 -37.68 -18.23 1.73
C LEU A 750 -37.22 -19.32 2.71
N SER A 751 -37.91 -20.48 2.72
CA SER A 751 -37.53 -21.61 3.56
C SER A 751 -37.82 -22.96 2.84
N GLY A 752 -37.21 -24.03 3.33
CA GLY A 752 -37.40 -25.37 2.81
C GLY A 752 -37.11 -25.49 1.32
N VAL A 753 -38.06 -26.07 0.57
CA VAL A 753 -37.93 -26.33 -0.88
C VAL A 753 -37.74 -25.03 -1.68
N ALA A 754 -38.42 -23.93 -1.27
CA ALA A 754 -38.28 -22.64 -1.94
C ALA A 754 -36.84 -22.11 -1.83
N ALA A 755 -36.25 -22.17 -0.64
CA ALA A 755 -34.85 -21.79 -0.41
C ALA A 755 -33.88 -22.69 -1.18
N LYS A 756 -34.11 -24.01 -1.20
CA LYS A 756 -33.31 -24.97 -1.99
C LYS A 756 -33.29 -24.59 -3.46
N ASN A 757 -34.48 -24.35 -4.04
CA ASN A 757 -34.61 -24.01 -5.45
C ASN A 757 -33.96 -22.63 -5.75
N TYR A 758 -34.06 -21.67 -4.85
CA TYR A 758 -33.46 -20.36 -5.01
C TYR A 758 -31.92 -20.45 -5.14
N VAL A 759 -31.27 -21.23 -4.25
CA VAL A 759 -29.84 -21.49 -4.31
C VAL A 759 -29.47 -22.29 -5.58
N ALA A 760 -30.24 -23.33 -5.91
CA ALA A 760 -29.95 -24.15 -7.09
C ALA A 760 -30.03 -23.37 -8.41
N ASN A 761 -30.91 -22.36 -8.49
CA ASN A 761 -31.10 -21.50 -9.66
C ASN A 761 -30.31 -20.21 -9.61
N ALA A 762 -29.36 -20.06 -8.66
CA ALA A 762 -28.49 -18.87 -8.58
C ALA A 762 -27.71 -18.67 -9.88
N PRO A 763 -27.58 -17.46 -10.40
CA PRO A 763 -26.70 -17.14 -11.53
C PRO A 763 -25.25 -17.63 -11.30
N VAL A 764 -24.55 -17.99 -12.38
CA VAL A 764 -23.20 -18.58 -12.29
C VAL A 764 -22.20 -17.62 -11.64
N ASP A 765 -22.32 -16.33 -11.90
CA ASP A 765 -21.55 -15.26 -11.29
C ASP A 765 -21.80 -15.14 -9.79
N ILE A 766 -23.05 -15.28 -9.33
CA ILE A 766 -23.43 -15.26 -7.91
C ILE A 766 -22.91 -16.48 -7.15
N ARG A 767 -23.00 -17.69 -7.75
CA ARG A 767 -22.57 -18.94 -7.08
C ARG A 767 -21.11 -18.95 -6.66
N LYS A 768 -20.26 -18.21 -7.36
CA LYS A 768 -18.83 -18.14 -7.12
C LYS A 768 -18.45 -17.06 -6.11
N LEU A 769 -19.36 -16.16 -5.76
CA LEU A 769 -19.09 -15.08 -4.83
C LEU A 769 -19.00 -15.61 -3.40
N LYS A 770 -17.98 -15.16 -2.69
CA LYS A 770 -17.71 -15.47 -1.29
C LYS A 770 -17.78 -14.19 -0.48
N ILE A 771 -18.37 -14.26 0.71
CA ILE A 771 -18.16 -13.20 1.71
C ILE A 771 -16.77 -13.38 2.32
N THR A 772 -16.19 -12.28 2.80
CA THR A 772 -14.91 -12.30 3.50
C THR A 772 -15.05 -12.88 4.91
N ARG A 773 -13.94 -13.23 5.57
CA ARG A 773 -13.96 -13.65 6.98
C ARG A 773 -14.49 -12.53 7.89
N TRP A 774 -14.14 -11.29 7.62
CA TRP A 774 -14.68 -10.12 8.30
C TRP A 774 -16.21 -9.99 8.14
N GLN A 775 -16.72 -10.08 6.92
CA GLN A 775 -18.17 -10.04 6.66
C GLN A 775 -18.91 -11.18 7.36
N GLN A 776 -18.34 -12.39 7.37
CA GLN A 776 -18.88 -13.53 8.12
C GLN A 776 -18.89 -13.25 9.63
N TYR A 777 -17.80 -12.72 10.18
CA TYR A 777 -17.71 -12.29 11.58
C TYR A 777 -18.80 -11.26 11.92
N ARG A 778 -18.95 -10.24 11.08
CA ARG A 778 -19.95 -9.18 11.24
C ARG A 778 -21.40 -9.68 11.18
N LEU A 779 -21.69 -10.68 10.36
CA LEU A 779 -23.00 -11.30 10.27
C LEU A 779 -23.32 -12.21 11.46
N PHE A 780 -22.30 -12.83 12.07
CA PHE A 780 -22.50 -13.71 13.23
C PHE A 780 -22.91 -12.93 14.50
N LEU A 781 -22.29 -11.81 14.78
CA LEU A 781 -22.50 -11.06 16.03
C LEU A 781 -23.97 -10.71 16.32
N PRO A 782 -24.76 -10.12 15.38
CA PRO A 782 -26.17 -9.79 15.63
C PRO A 782 -27.04 -11.03 15.79
N VAL A 783 -26.70 -12.15 15.15
CA VAL A 783 -27.41 -13.41 15.32
C VAL A 783 -27.19 -13.98 16.72
N TYR A 784 -25.94 -13.98 17.17
CA TYR A 784 -25.58 -14.43 18.51
C TYR A 784 -26.23 -13.56 19.59
N ASP A 785 -26.23 -12.25 19.44
CA ASP A 785 -26.91 -11.33 20.36
C ASP A 785 -28.44 -11.52 20.38
N TYR A 786 -29.05 -11.77 19.23
CA TYR A 786 -30.46 -12.13 19.15
C TYR A 786 -30.77 -13.43 19.91
N MET A 787 -29.98 -14.48 19.75
CA MET A 787 -30.15 -15.76 20.44
C MET A 787 -29.96 -15.62 21.95
N LYS A 788 -28.98 -14.81 22.37
CA LYS A 788 -28.79 -14.42 23.77
C LYS A 788 -30.05 -13.77 24.34
N LYS A 789 -30.62 -12.79 23.66
CA LYS A 789 -31.87 -12.13 24.07
C LYS A 789 -33.02 -13.10 24.17
N GLU A 790 -33.14 -14.08 23.28
CA GLU A 790 -34.14 -15.11 23.31
C GLU A 790 -33.98 -16.07 24.51
N VAL A 791 -32.74 -16.47 24.87
CA VAL A 791 -32.49 -17.25 26.09
C VAL A 791 -32.96 -16.47 27.31
N ILE A 792 -32.59 -15.17 27.42
CA ILE A 792 -33.01 -14.33 28.53
C ILE A 792 -34.52 -14.17 28.57
N ARG A 793 -35.17 -13.92 27.45
CA ARG A 793 -36.62 -13.78 27.33
C ARG A 793 -37.37 -15.05 27.78
N ILE A 794 -36.94 -16.19 27.29
CA ILE A 794 -37.52 -17.49 27.65
C ILE A 794 -37.35 -17.78 29.13
N SER A 795 -36.12 -17.64 29.66
CA SER A 795 -35.81 -17.91 31.07
C SER A 795 -36.50 -16.91 32.02
N SER A 796 -36.81 -15.72 31.54
CA SER A 796 -37.48 -14.67 32.33
C SER A 796 -39.04 -14.72 32.21
N SER A 797 -39.59 -15.64 31.47
CA SER A 797 -41.07 -15.83 31.39
C SER A 797 -41.66 -16.19 32.76
N SER A 798 -42.94 -15.85 32.98
CA SER A 798 -43.64 -16.12 34.25
C SER A 798 -43.62 -17.62 34.61
N VAL A 799 -43.79 -18.48 33.63
CA VAL A 799 -43.78 -19.95 33.81
C VAL A 799 -42.38 -20.40 34.24
N ASN A 800 -41.33 -20.07 33.48
CA ASN A 800 -39.95 -20.49 33.83
C ASN A 800 -39.45 -19.90 35.14
N LYS A 801 -39.84 -18.66 35.51
CA LYS A 801 -39.56 -18.09 36.82
C LYS A 801 -40.21 -18.84 37.95
N ALA A 802 -41.44 -19.29 37.78
CA ALA A 802 -42.15 -20.09 38.78
C ALA A 802 -41.52 -21.47 38.96
N ASP A 803 -41.12 -22.10 37.86
CA ASP A 803 -40.63 -23.48 37.86
C ASP A 803 -39.15 -23.60 38.28
N PHE A 804 -38.30 -22.64 37.87
CA PHE A 804 -36.84 -22.75 37.98
C PHE A 804 -36.16 -21.61 38.78
N GLY A 805 -36.82 -20.47 38.95
CA GLY A 805 -36.26 -19.30 39.64
C GLY A 805 -35.95 -18.14 38.70
N VAL A 806 -35.35 -17.09 39.26
CA VAL A 806 -35.04 -15.84 38.53
C VAL A 806 -33.63 -15.88 37.95
N LEU A 807 -33.52 -15.59 36.65
CA LEU A 807 -32.21 -15.48 35.98
C LEU A 807 -31.49 -14.20 36.38
N ASN A 808 -30.30 -14.36 36.90
CA ASN A 808 -29.31 -13.28 36.99
C ASN A 808 -28.23 -13.54 35.92
N TRP A 809 -28.44 -13.00 34.71
CA TRP A 809 -27.52 -13.24 33.58
C TRP A 809 -26.06 -12.88 33.89
N GLY A 810 -25.82 -11.78 34.59
CA GLY A 810 -24.47 -11.33 34.95
C GLY A 810 -23.72 -12.21 35.95
N ALA A 811 -24.44 -13.09 36.68
CA ALA A 811 -23.82 -14.03 37.60
C ALA A 811 -23.49 -15.40 36.93
N VAL A 812 -23.96 -15.65 35.75
CA VAL A 812 -23.70 -16.91 35.03
C VAL A 812 -22.32 -16.80 34.33
N SER A 813 -21.51 -17.84 34.45
CA SER A 813 -20.20 -17.91 33.80
C SER A 813 -20.32 -17.85 32.27
N GLY A 814 -19.38 -17.18 31.59
CA GLY A 814 -19.38 -17.02 30.15
C GLY A 814 -19.47 -18.35 29.38
N LYS A 815 -18.79 -19.39 29.86
CA LYS A 815 -18.84 -20.73 29.26
C LYS A 815 -20.23 -21.35 29.34
N VAL A 816 -20.93 -21.20 30.44
CA VAL A 816 -22.33 -21.71 30.59
C VAL A 816 -23.27 -20.88 29.72
N GLN A 817 -23.09 -19.57 29.64
CA GLN A 817 -23.84 -18.70 28.73
C GLN A 817 -23.68 -19.16 27.28
N ASP A 818 -22.46 -19.40 26.82
CA ASP A 818 -22.17 -19.83 25.44
C ASP A 818 -22.83 -21.19 25.12
N VAL A 819 -22.75 -22.13 26.05
CA VAL A 819 -23.39 -23.45 25.85
C VAL A 819 -24.90 -23.31 25.75
N VAL A 820 -25.55 -22.52 26.61
CA VAL A 820 -27.03 -22.38 26.56
C VAL A 820 -27.45 -21.60 25.31
N ILE A 821 -26.64 -20.63 24.87
CA ILE A 821 -26.86 -19.92 23.58
C ILE A 821 -26.67 -20.90 22.42
N ASP A 822 -25.69 -21.79 22.44
CA ASP A 822 -25.53 -22.82 21.41
C ASP A 822 -26.68 -23.81 21.36
N LEU A 823 -27.28 -24.12 22.50
CA LEU A 823 -28.50 -24.95 22.55
C LEU A 823 -29.67 -24.27 21.82
N ILE A 824 -29.92 -22.98 22.05
CA ILE A 824 -31.02 -22.28 21.36
C ILE A 824 -30.66 -22.05 19.89
N TYR A 825 -29.44 -21.78 19.57
CA TYR A 825 -28.97 -21.53 18.20
C TYR A 825 -29.28 -22.72 17.29
N ARG A 826 -29.10 -23.95 17.77
CA ARG A 826 -29.40 -25.18 17.05
C ARG A 826 -30.89 -25.60 17.17
N GLY A 827 -31.66 -25.05 18.10
CA GLY A 827 -33.01 -25.42 18.41
C GLY A 827 -33.13 -26.54 19.49
N ASP A 828 -32.07 -26.80 20.25
CA ASP A 828 -32.05 -27.79 21.33
C ASP A 828 -32.55 -27.24 22.67
N TYR A 829 -32.73 -25.91 22.81
CA TYR A 829 -33.26 -25.28 24.02
C TYR A 829 -34.80 -25.32 24.06
N THR A 830 -35.32 -26.52 24.14
CA THR A 830 -36.78 -26.86 24.11
C THR A 830 -37.34 -26.90 25.54
N PRO A 831 -38.67 -26.95 25.70
CA PRO A 831 -39.27 -27.24 27.01
C PRO A 831 -38.73 -28.50 27.67
N TYR A 832 -38.51 -29.57 26.89
CA TYR A 832 -37.93 -30.82 27.36
C TYR A 832 -36.51 -30.63 27.88
N SER A 833 -35.61 -30.02 27.12
CA SER A 833 -34.23 -29.83 27.58
C SER A 833 -34.12 -28.85 28.77
N ARG A 834 -34.97 -27.84 28.85
CA ARG A 834 -35.06 -26.93 29.99
C ARG A 834 -35.44 -27.65 31.30
N SER A 835 -36.22 -28.72 31.27
CA SER A 835 -36.63 -29.47 32.47
C SER A 835 -35.44 -30.01 33.27
N PHE A 836 -34.26 -30.22 32.63
CA PHE A 836 -33.07 -30.72 33.30
C PHE A 836 -31.90 -29.72 33.30
N ILE A 837 -31.80 -28.80 32.34
CA ILE A 837 -30.65 -27.88 32.27
C ILE A 837 -30.96 -26.50 32.88
N GLN A 838 -32.25 -26.09 32.94
CA GLN A 838 -32.59 -24.70 33.29
C GLN A 838 -32.15 -24.33 34.72
N LYS A 839 -32.42 -25.20 35.69
CA LYS A 839 -32.08 -24.91 37.09
C LYS A 839 -30.57 -24.84 37.32
N PRO A 840 -29.75 -25.83 36.88
CA PRO A 840 -28.27 -25.73 36.98
C PRO A 840 -27.69 -24.49 36.25
N PHE A 841 -28.29 -24.10 35.09
CA PHE A 841 -27.91 -22.89 34.37
C PHE A 841 -28.16 -21.62 35.22
N LEU A 842 -29.35 -21.48 35.79
CA LEU A 842 -29.73 -20.34 36.65
C LEU A 842 -28.85 -20.23 37.92
N ASP A 843 -28.51 -21.35 38.48
CA ASP A 843 -27.69 -21.45 39.69
C ASP A 843 -26.18 -21.29 39.42
N ASN A 844 -25.80 -21.17 38.13
CA ASN A 844 -24.41 -21.16 37.65
C ASN A 844 -23.61 -22.41 38.15
N ASP A 845 -24.28 -23.56 38.27
CA ASP A 845 -23.66 -24.84 38.63
C ASP A 845 -22.93 -25.42 37.40
N VAL A 846 -21.70 -24.98 37.17
CA VAL A 846 -20.91 -25.39 36.00
C VAL A 846 -20.67 -26.89 35.98
N GLY A 847 -20.51 -27.52 37.16
CA GLY A 847 -20.29 -28.98 37.29
C GLY A 847 -21.50 -29.77 36.83
N MET A 848 -22.71 -29.40 37.31
CA MET A 848 -23.95 -30.05 36.92
C MET A 848 -24.28 -29.81 35.43
N VAL A 849 -24.10 -28.56 34.93
CA VAL A 849 -24.25 -28.25 33.51
C VAL A 849 -23.32 -29.12 32.66
N LYS A 850 -22.04 -29.25 33.03
CA LYS A 850 -21.09 -30.13 32.33
C LYS A 850 -21.53 -31.60 32.36
N SER A 851 -21.99 -32.11 33.50
CA SER A 851 -22.49 -33.47 33.63
C SER A 851 -23.67 -33.74 32.69
N ILE A 852 -24.63 -32.81 32.61
CA ILE A 852 -25.80 -32.92 31.74
C ILE A 852 -25.37 -32.84 30.25
N ILE A 853 -24.55 -31.89 29.89
CA ILE A 853 -24.08 -31.69 28.51
C ILE A 853 -23.27 -32.89 28.01
N SER A 854 -22.49 -33.53 28.88
CA SER A 854 -21.68 -34.71 28.56
C SER A 854 -22.44 -36.02 28.55
N ASN A 855 -23.69 -36.03 28.97
CA ASN A 855 -24.49 -37.24 28.99
C ASN A 855 -25.29 -37.40 27.69
N ARG A 856 -24.84 -38.31 26.84
CA ARG A 856 -25.42 -38.57 25.51
C ARG A 856 -26.91 -38.89 25.54
N SER A 857 -27.43 -39.46 26.63
CA SER A 857 -28.84 -39.83 26.71
C SER A 857 -29.83 -38.65 26.62
N TYR A 858 -29.38 -37.46 27.04
CA TYR A 858 -30.18 -36.22 26.95
C TYR A 858 -30.18 -35.63 25.54
N TRP A 859 -29.17 -35.95 24.71
CA TRP A 859 -28.86 -35.24 23.46
C TRP A 859 -28.84 -36.17 22.24
N GLY A 860 -29.71 -37.18 22.21
CA GLY A 860 -29.72 -38.21 21.17
C GLY A 860 -29.82 -37.71 19.72
N SER A 861 -30.46 -36.56 19.48
CA SER A 861 -30.59 -35.93 18.16
C SER A 861 -29.45 -35.00 17.76
N VAL A 862 -28.51 -34.71 18.68
CA VAL A 862 -27.40 -33.83 18.41
C VAL A 862 -26.30 -34.60 17.66
N PRO A 863 -25.72 -34.06 16.57
CA PRO A 863 -24.58 -34.68 15.88
C PRO A 863 -23.39 -34.89 16.84
N ASP A 864 -22.61 -35.95 16.61
CA ASP A 864 -21.56 -36.38 17.54
C ASP A 864 -20.46 -35.35 17.69
N ASP A 865 -20.11 -34.66 16.62
CA ASP A 865 -19.08 -33.59 16.63
C ASP A 865 -19.52 -32.43 17.50
N ARG A 866 -20.79 -31.97 17.37
CA ARG A 866 -21.31 -30.85 18.18
C ARG A 866 -21.51 -31.25 19.64
N PHE A 867 -21.94 -32.46 19.87
CA PHE A 867 -22.06 -33.02 21.23
C PHE A 867 -20.70 -33.02 21.94
N LYS A 868 -19.64 -33.52 21.29
CA LYS A 868 -18.27 -33.52 21.82
C LYS A 868 -17.78 -32.10 22.07
N ARG A 869 -17.95 -31.19 21.12
CA ARG A 869 -17.53 -29.77 21.27
C ARG A 869 -18.16 -29.11 22.51
N ARG A 870 -19.47 -29.33 22.74
CA ARG A 870 -20.17 -28.79 23.91
C ARG A 870 -19.60 -29.35 25.22
N ALA A 871 -19.33 -30.66 25.29
CA ALA A 871 -18.79 -31.33 26.47
C ALA A 871 -17.33 -30.91 26.78
N GLU A 872 -16.53 -30.70 25.75
CA GLU A 872 -15.13 -30.27 25.87
C GLU A 872 -14.99 -28.77 26.20
N TYR A 873 -15.96 -27.94 25.78
CA TYR A 873 -15.95 -26.51 25.98
C TYR A 873 -16.13 -26.10 27.46
N LEU A 874 -16.92 -26.80 28.24
CA LEU A 874 -17.13 -26.65 29.66
C LEU A 874 -15.99 -27.33 30.45
#